data_2257ebdbd2c030f5de0afa4f6b98d16f
#
_entry.id   2257ebdbd2c030f5de0afa4f6b98d16f
#
_cell.length_a   1.000
_cell.length_b   1.000
_cell.length_c   1.000
_cell.angle_alpha   90.00
_cell.angle_beta   90.00
_cell.angle_gamma   90.00
#
_symmetry.space_group_name_H-M   'P 1'
#
loop_
_entity.id
_entity.type
_entity.pdbx_description
1 polymer ?
#
loop_
_entity_poly.entity_id
_entity_poly.type
_entity_poly.pdbx_seq_one_letter_code
_entity_poly.pdbx_strand_id
1 'polypeptide(L)'
;MAENFQWTETDQRAVDTARILAADAVEKVGSGHPGTAMSLAPVAYLLFQKVMNQDPSDDRWEGRDRFILSPGHTSLTLYTQLFLGGYGLEMSDLEALRTWGALTPGHPEYKHTKGVEITTGPLGQGLASAVGFAYAQRRMRGMFDPEAAPGTSPFDHHVYVIASEGDVQEGVTAEACALAGHQELGNLIVVWDRNHISIEEDTDVAFTEDVAKRYESYGWDVQRVDWTRTGDYVEDVAELYAAIERAKAVTDKPSFIELRTIIGYPAPTKQNTGAVHGSKLGAEEVAATKELLGFDPAKSFFIEENVLAHTRQLVERGAAAHKAWDEKFEAWAKANPERAELYKRLVAGELPADYKAAFPVFEAGTSVATRAASGTVINAIADTFPELWGGSADLAGSNLTTIKGADSFNPASRTTEDWTGNPYGRVLHFGIREQAAAAIVNGIVLSSPTRAFSGTFFVFSDYQRPAVRLSALMGVPALYVWTHDSIGVGEDGPTHQPIEHLSSLRAIPGFDVVRPADANETAVAWRTILEKSDRPAGLVLSRQNLPVWAREDVHADAEGEKFASAEGTARGGYIMADTEGTPDVILIATGSEVELAIQARATLAEQGIAARVVSMPSREWFAEQDAEYRESVLPSSVAARVSVEAGLAMSWYDLLGTAGRAVSIEHFGASADAKTLYREFGITAEAVVAAAKESIDAAK
;
A
#
# COMPACT_ATOMS: atom_id res chain seq x y z
N MET A 1 -13.73 15.22 32.58
CA MET A 1 -13.19 13.86 32.29
C MET A 1 -11.70 13.70 32.62
N ALA A 2 -10.96 14.78 32.86
CA ALA A 2 -9.57 14.67 33.34
C ALA A 2 -9.42 14.36 34.84
N GLU A 3 -10.49 14.31 35.59
CA GLU A 3 -10.45 14.13 37.05
C GLU A 3 -9.95 12.74 37.53
N ASN A 4 -9.81 11.75 36.64
CA ASN A 4 -9.37 10.40 37.00
C ASN A 4 -8.02 9.98 36.34
N PHE A 5 -7.32 10.87 35.64
CA PHE A 5 -6.01 10.55 35.10
C PHE A 5 -4.99 10.40 36.22
N GLN A 6 -4.33 9.27 36.29
CA GLN A 6 -3.27 9.00 37.27
C GLN A 6 -1.97 8.69 36.55
N TRP A 7 -0.95 9.47 36.84
CA TRP A 7 0.42 9.23 36.47
C TRP A 7 1.24 8.98 37.74
N THR A 8 1.65 7.76 37.94
CA THR A 8 2.33 7.31 39.15
C THR A 8 3.85 7.39 39.01
N GLU A 9 4.57 7.29 40.13
CA GLU A 9 6.04 7.15 40.09
C GLU A 9 6.49 5.93 39.31
N THR A 10 5.71 4.84 39.34
CA THR A 10 6.00 3.63 38.55
C THR A 10 5.78 3.84 37.06
N ASP A 11 4.78 4.64 36.65
CA ASP A 11 4.60 5.05 35.24
C ASP A 11 5.81 5.86 34.76
N GLN A 12 6.25 6.84 35.56
CA GLN A 12 7.46 7.63 35.24
C GLN A 12 8.71 6.75 35.15
N ARG A 13 8.87 5.82 36.09
CA ARG A 13 10.00 4.89 36.07
C ARG A 13 9.99 3.97 34.85
N ALA A 14 8.80 3.57 34.38
CA ALA A 14 8.66 2.78 33.16
C ALA A 14 9.03 3.61 31.89
N VAL A 15 8.67 4.87 31.85
CA VAL A 15 9.10 5.79 30.79
C VAL A 15 10.62 5.95 30.78
N ASP A 16 11.24 6.17 31.94
CA ASP A 16 12.68 6.32 32.04
C ASP A 16 13.40 5.02 31.68
N THR A 17 12.79 3.87 32.01
CA THR A 17 13.28 2.56 31.56
C THR A 17 13.25 2.45 30.03
N ALA A 18 12.16 2.85 29.37
CA ALA A 18 12.06 2.83 27.91
C ALA A 18 13.15 3.70 27.26
N ARG A 19 13.44 4.89 27.81
CA ARG A 19 14.54 5.76 27.37
C ARG A 19 15.89 5.08 27.41
N ILE A 20 16.19 4.47 28.57
CA ILE A 20 17.50 3.81 28.78
C ILE A 20 17.63 2.56 27.93
N LEU A 21 16.57 1.77 27.76
CA LEU A 21 16.58 0.61 26.86
C LEU A 21 16.83 1.03 25.40
N ALA A 22 16.23 2.13 24.97
CA ALA A 22 16.47 2.68 23.63
C ALA A 22 17.93 3.14 23.45
N ALA A 23 18.47 3.86 24.43
CA ALA A 23 19.86 4.31 24.41
C ALA A 23 20.85 3.12 24.44
N ASP A 24 20.62 2.12 25.31
CA ASP A 24 21.44 0.91 25.41
C ASP A 24 21.43 0.09 24.11
N ALA A 25 20.27 -0.07 23.49
CA ALA A 25 20.13 -0.82 22.23
C ALA A 25 20.96 -0.20 21.11
N VAL A 26 20.87 1.12 20.94
CA VAL A 26 21.64 1.85 19.91
C VAL A 26 23.13 1.86 20.24
N GLU A 27 23.51 2.04 21.52
CA GLU A 27 24.92 2.03 21.94
C GLU A 27 25.56 0.67 21.69
N LYS A 28 24.85 -0.44 22.00
CA LYS A 28 25.32 -1.81 21.79
C LYS A 28 25.57 -2.11 20.32
N VAL A 29 24.62 -1.77 19.44
CA VAL A 29 24.74 -2.11 18.01
C VAL A 29 25.57 -1.08 17.24
N GLY A 30 25.78 0.10 17.79
CA GLY A 30 26.61 1.17 17.22
C GLY A 30 25.92 1.99 16.10
N SER A 31 24.66 1.72 15.80
CA SER A 31 23.87 2.48 14.81
C SER A 31 22.39 2.50 15.17
N GLY A 32 21.71 3.62 14.93
CA GLY A 32 20.27 3.78 15.20
C GLY A 32 19.90 5.21 15.54
N HIS A 33 18.66 5.40 15.96
CA HIS A 33 18.06 6.71 16.22
C HIS A 33 17.53 6.76 17.67
N PRO A 34 18.38 7.07 18.66
CA PRO A 34 17.97 7.05 20.06
C PRO A 34 17.17 8.29 20.48
N GLY A 35 17.46 9.45 19.89
CA GLY A 35 16.99 10.74 20.38
C GLY A 35 15.48 10.86 20.47
N THR A 36 14.78 10.58 19.36
CA THR A 36 13.31 10.63 19.32
C THR A 36 12.70 9.52 20.18
N ALA A 37 13.30 8.32 20.24
CA ALA A 37 12.82 7.25 21.12
C ALA A 37 12.90 7.63 22.59
N MET A 38 13.88 8.46 22.97
CA MET A 38 14.01 8.98 24.33
C MET A 38 12.97 10.08 24.61
N SER A 39 12.86 11.09 23.75
CA SER A 39 11.94 12.21 23.94
C SER A 39 10.48 11.82 23.86
N LEU A 40 10.13 10.86 23.00
CA LEU A 40 8.77 10.36 22.84
C LEU A 40 8.40 9.15 23.73
N ALA A 41 9.30 8.71 24.62
CA ALA A 41 8.99 7.62 25.54
C ALA A 41 7.70 7.89 26.35
N PRO A 42 7.45 9.10 26.92
CA PRO A 42 6.21 9.37 27.65
C PRO A 42 4.97 9.36 26.74
N VAL A 43 5.10 9.79 25.48
CA VAL A 43 3.99 9.80 24.50
C VAL A 43 3.59 8.36 24.15
N ALA A 44 4.56 7.54 23.76
CA ALA A 44 4.33 6.15 23.40
C ALA A 44 3.79 5.34 24.59
N TYR A 45 4.36 5.54 25.76
CA TYR A 45 3.88 4.92 27.00
C TYR A 45 2.44 5.32 27.32
N LEU A 46 2.11 6.61 27.23
CA LEU A 46 0.75 7.12 27.45
C LEU A 46 -0.25 6.44 26.50
N LEU A 47 0.07 6.37 25.22
CA LEU A 47 -0.80 5.73 24.21
C LEU A 47 -0.99 4.25 24.54
N PHE A 48 0.07 3.49 24.75
CA PHE A 48 0.00 2.06 24.96
C PHE A 48 -0.58 1.66 26.33
N GLN A 49 -0.25 2.40 27.39
CA GLN A 49 -0.60 2.00 28.74
C GLN A 49 -1.89 2.63 29.27
N LYS A 50 -2.35 3.78 28.70
CA LYS A 50 -3.45 4.55 29.29
C LYS A 50 -4.57 4.89 28.29
N VAL A 51 -4.31 4.89 26.98
CA VAL A 51 -5.23 5.46 25.97
C VAL A 51 -5.87 4.38 25.09
N MET A 52 -5.03 3.55 24.44
CA MET A 52 -5.49 2.64 23.39
C MET A 52 -6.16 1.40 23.94
N ASN A 53 -7.23 0.97 23.26
CA ASN A 53 -7.77 -0.38 23.39
C ASN A 53 -6.92 -1.34 22.56
N GLN A 54 -6.31 -2.31 23.21
CA GLN A 54 -5.42 -3.28 22.56
C GLN A 54 -5.34 -4.56 23.41
N ASP A 55 -5.07 -5.69 22.77
CA ASP A 55 -4.80 -6.95 23.41
C ASP A 55 -3.45 -7.51 22.96
N PRO A 56 -2.41 -7.48 23.80
CA PRO A 56 -1.10 -8.03 23.44
C PRO A 56 -1.12 -9.52 23.09
N SER A 57 -2.13 -10.28 23.54
CA SER A 57 -2.28 -11.69 23.20
C SER A 57 -2.80 -11.90 21.76
N ASP A 58 -3.62 -10.97 21.26
CA ASP A 58 -4.19 -10.96 19.92
C ASP A 58 -4.02 -9.57 19.24
N ASP A 59 -2.89 -9.37 18.56
CA ASP A 59 -2.59 -8.15 17.82
C ASP A 59 -3.38 -8.00 16.50
N ARG A 60 -4.29 -8.94 16.22
CA ARG A 60 -5.21 -8.91 15.08
C ARG A 60 -6.66 -8.70 15.48
N TRP A 61 -6.94 -8.61 16.77
CA TRP A 61 -8.28 -8.30 17.26
C TRP A 61 -8.89 -7.09 16.55
N GLU A 62 -10.06 -7.28 15.93
CA GLU A 62 -10.67 -6.25 15.08
C GLU A 62 -11.09 -5.00 15.88
N GLY A 63 -11.53 -5.17 17.13
CA GLY A 63 -11.94 -4.06 18.00
C GLY A 63 -10.79 -3.23 18.60
N ARG A 64 -9.52 -3.58 18.30
CA ARG A 64 -8.37 -2.80 18.80
C ARG A 64 -8.28 -1.45 18.12
N ASP A 65 -7.73 -0.47 18.81
CA ASP A 65 -7.21 0.75 18.18
C ASP A 65 -5.96 0.44 17.34
N ARG A 66 -5.67 1.28 16.36
CA ARG A 66 -4.50 1.13 15.47
C ARG A 66 -3.43 2.15 15.84
N PHE A 67 -2.18 1.70 15.90
CA PHE A 67 -1.03 2.57 16.15
C PHE A 67 -0.07 2.57 14.97
N ILE A 68 0.21 3.76 14.44
CA ILE A 68 1.16 3.96 13.34
C ILE A 68 2.33 4.84 13.81
N LEU A 69 3.53 4.28 13.79
CA LEU A 69 4.76 5.05 13.95
C LEU A 69 5.23 5.48 12.56
N SER A 70 4.85 6.69 12.12
CA SER A 70 5.21 7.20 10.80
C SER A 70 6.72 7.42 10.64
N PRO A 71 7.44 8.02 11.62
CA PRO A 71 8.91 8.11 11.58
C PRO A 71 9.55 6.76 11.93
N GLY A 72 9.53 5.80 11.00
CA GLY A 72 10.00 4.44 11.25
C GLY A 72 11.44 4.32 11.72
N HIS A 73 12.28 5.32 11.48
CA HIS A 73 13.67 5.37 11.96
C HIS A 73 13.77 5.33 13.49
N THR A 74 12.79 5.91 14.20
CA THR A 74 12.71 5.81 15.66
C THR A 74 12.00 4.53 16.13
N SER A 75 12.29 3.40 15.51
CA SER A 75 11.63 2.12 15.75
C SER A 75 11.59 1.69 17.23
N LEU A 76 12.59 2.10 18.02
CA LEU A 76 12.63 1.82 19.45
C LEU A 76 11.50 2.52 20.23
N THR A 77 10.93 3.60 19.72
CA THR A 77 9.70 4.20 20.28
C THR A 77 8.57 3.17 20.33
N LEU A 78 8.46 2.31 19.31
CA LEU A 78 7.48 1.23 19.25
C LEU A 78 7.98 -0.04 19.96
N TYR A 79 9.20 -0.50 19.67
CA TYR A 79 9.69 -1.78 20.20
C TYR A 79 9.78 -1.82 21.72
N THR A 80 10.15 -0.70 22.37
CA THR A 80 10.14 -0.64 23.84
C THR A 80 8.73 -0.81 24.39
N GLN A 81 7.70 -0.27 23.74
CA GLN A 81 6.31 -0.43 24.18
C GLN A 81 5.80 -1.86 23.94
N LEU A 82 6.16 -2.47 22.79
CA LEU A 82 5.82 -3.87 22.51
C LEU A 82 6.47 -4.83 23.52
N PHE A 83 7.72 -4.56 23.91
CA PHE A 83 8.40 -5.30 24.96
C PHE A 83 7.72 -5.11 26.33
N LEU A 84 7.53 -3.86 26.76
CA LEU A 84 6.91 -3.54 28.06
C LEU A 84 5.47 -4.02 28.12
N GLY A 85 4.71 -3.90 27.05
CA GLY A 85 3.30 -4.26 26.96
C GLY A 85 3.02 -5.76 26.86
N GLY A 86 4.02 -6.59 26.56
CA GLY A 86 3.83 -8.04 26.51
C GLY A 86 3.41 -8.61 25.16
N TYR A 87 3.81 -7.98 24.05
CA TYR A 87 3.54 -8.47 22.69
C TYR A 87 4.45 -9.62 22.24
N GLY A 88 5.31 -10.12 23.11
CA GLY A 88 6.17 -11.27 22.83
C GLY A 88 7.62 -10.93 22.52
N LEU A 89 8.01 -9.65 22.48
CA LEU A 89 9.41 -9.27 22.46
C LEU A 89 10.04 -9.53 23.83
N GLU A 90 11.27 -10.04 23.82
CA GLU A 90 12.10 -10.28 24.99
C GLU A 90 13.27 -9.26 25.04
N MET A 91 13.95 -9.17 26.17
CA MET A 91 15.11 -8.27 26.33
C MET A 91 16.18 -8.55 25.27
N SER A 92 16.40 -9.83 24.95
CA SER A 92 17.35 -10.27 23.93
C SER A 92 17.03 -9.73 22.53
N ASP A 93 15.76 -9.45 22.23
CA ASP A 93 15.36 -8.87 20.94
C ASP A 93 15.76 -7.39 20.87
N LEU A 94 15.63 -6.64 21.98
CA LEU A 94 16.13 -5.26 22.05
C LEU A 94 17.66 -5.22 21.96
N GLU A 95 18.34 -6.18 22.58
CA GLU A 95 19.79 -6.35 22.49
C GLU A 95 20.27 -6.69 21.08
N ALA A 96 19.43 -7.37 20.30
CA ALA A 96 19.70 -7.79 18.92
C ALA A 96 19.25 -6.76 17.87
N LEU A 97 18.89 -5.54 18.26
CA LEU A 97 18.44 -4.49 17.35
C LEU A 97 19.28 -4.45 16.07
N ARG A 98 18.63 -4.41 14.87
CA ARG A 98 19.30 -4.31 13.57
C ARG A 98 20.26 -5.45 13.21
N THR A 99 20.21 -6.58 13.90
CA THR A 99 21.04 -7.74 13.55
C THR A 99 20.27 -8.72 12.66
N TRP A 100 21.00 -9.56 11.93
CA TRP A 100 20.38 -10.53 11.03
C TRP A 100 19.43 -11.48 11.76
N GLY A 101 18.18 -11.53 11.29
CA GLY A 101 17.14 -12.42 11.85
C GLY A 101 16.50 -11.93 13.15
N ALA A 102 16.87 -10.76 13.66
CA ALA A 102 16.25 -10.20 14.86
C ALA A 102 14.81 -9.74 14.61
N LEU A 103 13.95 -9.84 15.63
CA LEU A 103 12.57 -9.34 15.61
C LEU A 103 12.47 -7.81 15.71
N THR A 104 13.60 -7.12 15.81
CA THR A 104 13.70 -5.66 15.92
C THR A 104 14.53 -5.06 14.77
N PRO A 105 14.02 -5.11 13.53
CA PRO A 105 14.68 -4.49 12.38
C PRO A 105 14.85 -2.98 12.57
N GLY A 106 15.69 -2.36 11.76
CA GLY A 106 16.02 -0.93 11.88
C GLY A 106 14.84 0.02 11.74
N HIS A 107 13.80 -0.41 11.02
CA HIS A 107 12.51 0.25 10.85
C HIS A 107 11.43 -0.81 11.05
N PRO A 108 10.22 -0.46 11.53
CA PRO A 108 9.15 -1.44 11.73
C PRO A 108 8.74 -2.12 10.41
N GLU A 109 8.61 -3.44 10.45
CA GLU A 109 8.22 -4.27 9.31
C GLU A 109 6.93 -5.04 9.63
N TYR A 110 5.92 -4.86 8.79
CA TYR A 110 4.64 -5.55 8.86
C TYR A 110 4.83 -7.07 8.72
N LYS A 111 4.15 -7.86 9.53
CA LYS A 111 4.27 -9.33 9.62
C LYS A 111 5.61 -9.85 10.19
N HIS A 112 6.61 -9.01 10.41
CA HIS A 112 7.89 -9.44 10.97
C HIS A 112 7.90 -9.36 12.50
N THR A 113 7.43 -8.25 13.07
CA THR A 113 7.32 -8.04 14.51
C THR A 113 5.84 -8.02 14.91
N LYS A 114 5.44 -8.83 15.89
CA LYS A 114 4.08 -8.83 16.43
C LYS A 114 3.72 -7.45 16.99
N GLY A 115 2.52 -6.95 16.65
CA GLY A 115 2.05 -5.62 17.05
C GLY A 115 2.44 -4.47 16.12
N VAL A 116 3.17 -4.75 15.02
CA VAL A 116 3.47 -3.78 13.97
C VAL A 116 2.34 -3.76 12.93
N GLU A 117 1.66 -2.62 12.79
CA GLU A 117 0.51 -2.47 11.90
C GLU A 117 0.90 -2.21 10.43
N ILE A 118 2.06 -1.59 10.19
CA ILE A 118 2.52 -1.17 8.87
C ILE A 118 4.06 -1.08 8.83
N THR A 119 4.64 -1.38 7.68
CA THR A 119 6.05 -1.09 7.41
C THR A 119 6.22 0.40 7.15
N THR A 120 7.08 1.05 7.96
CA THR A 120 7.45 2.46 7.82
C THR A 120 8.96 2.61 7.66
N GLY A 121 9.40 3.84 7.33
CA GLY A 121 10.80 4.15 7.04
C GLY A 121 10.92 5.26 6.00
N PRO A 122 10.26 5.13 4.82
CA PRO A 122 10.04 6.29 3.96
C PRO A 122 9.09 7.26 4.65
N LEU A 123 9.59 8.46 4.99
CA LEU A 123 8.85 9.49 5.71
C LEU A 123 7.57 9.89 4.98
N GLY A 124 6.54 10.23 5.74
CA GLY A 124 5.22 10.59 5.22
C GLY A 124 4.33 9.40 4.84
N GLN A 125 4.91 8.23 4.48
CA GLN A 125 4.12 7.07 4.04
C GLN A 125 3.25 6.48 5.16
N GLY A 126 3.76 6.47 6.40
CA GLY A 126 2.99 6.01 7.56
C GLY A 126 1.77 6.89 7.82
N LEU A 127 1.96 8.21 7.89
CA LEU A 127 0.87 9.17 8.11
C LEU A 127 -0.14 9.15 6.94
N ALA A 128 0.33 9.09 5.70
CA ALA A 128 -0.56 9.00 4.53
C ALA A 128 -1.37 7.69 4.52
N SER A 129 -0.74 6.56 4.87
CA SER A 129 -1.45 5.28 4.98
C SER A 129 -2.42 5.25 6.17
N ALA A 130 -2.14 5.97 7.26
CA ALA A 130 -3.05 6.09 8.40
C ALA A 130 -4.40 6.70 8.01
N VAL A 131 -4.43 7.59 7.01
CA VAL A 131 -5.68 8.08 6.41
C VAL A 131 -6.47 6.90 5.82
N GLY A 132 -5.79 5.94 5.18
CA GLY A 132 -6.41 4.71 4.67
C GLY A 132 -6.96 3.81 5.78
N PHE A 133 -6.27 3.71 6.91
CA PHE A 133 -6.79 3.01 8.11
C PHE A 133 -8.10 3.66 8.60
N ALA A 134 -8.15 4.98 8.63
CA ALA A 134 -9.35 5.70 9.03
C ALA A 134 -10.50 5.53 8.01
N TYR A 135 -10.19 5.48 6.71
CA TYR A 135 -11.15 5.14 5.65
C TYR A 135 -11.72 3.74 5.85
N ALA A 136 -10.85 2.77 6.11
CA ALA A 136 -11.22 1.37 6.31
C ALA A 136 -12.21 1.22 7.48
N GLN A 137 -11.92 1.83 8.63
CA GLN A 137 -12.82 1.82 9.79
C GLN A 137 -14.20 2.36 9.43
N ARG A 138 -14.25 3.54 8.77
CA ARG A 138 -15.52 4.16 8.36
C ARG A 138 -16.28 3.27 7.37
N ARG A 139 -15.58 2.65 6.41
CA ARG A 139 -16.18 1.73 5.44
C ARG A 139 -16.74 0.48 6.12
N MET A 140 -15.99 -0.15 7.02
CA MET A 140 -16.42 -1.30 7.80
C MET A 140 -17.66 -0.96 8.63
N ARG A 141 -17.64 0.19 9.30
CA ARG A 141 -18.79 0.72 10.02
C ARG A 141 -20.03 0.82 9.12
N GLY A 142 -19.88 1.42 7.93
CA GLY A 142 -20.97 1.59 6.96
C GLY A 142 -21.51 0.28 6.40
N MET A 143 -20.64 -0.71 6.17
CA MET A 143 -21.07 -2.03 5.68
C MET A 143 -21.83 -2.83 6.74
N PHE A 144 -21.40 -2.76 7.99
CA PHE A 144 -21.85 -3.69 9.01
C PHE A 144 -22.80 -3.08 10.03
N ASP A 145 -22.61 -1.81 10.42
CA ASP A 145 -23.39 -1.21 11.51
C ASP A 145 -23.62 0.31 11.34
N PRO A 146 -24.19 0.75 10.20
CA PRO A 146 -24.31 2.17 9.85
C PRO A 146 -25.21 2.97 10.80
N GLU A 147 -26.19 2.32 11.44
CA GLU A 147 -27.21 2.99 12.27
C GLU A 147 -26.79 3.15 13.76
N ALA A 148 -25.69 2.52 14.18
CA ALA A 148 -25.22 2.63 15.54
C ALA A 148 -24.80 4.06 15.88
N ALA A 149 -25.02 4.51 17.11
CA ALA A 149 -24.50 5.79 17.56
C ALA A 149 -22.95 5.77 17.61
N PRO A 150 -22.25 6.89 17.39
CA PRO A 150 -20.80 6.95 17.50
C PRO A 150 -20.28 6.37 18.83
N GLY A 151 -19.25 5.53 18.78
CA GLY A 151 -18.64 4.85 19.93
C GLY A 151 -19.42 3.64 20.44
N THR A 152 -20.55 3.27 19.82
CA THR A 152 -21.36 2.13 20.26
C THR A 152 -21.25 0.90 19.36
N SER A 153 -20.73 1.03 18.15
CA SER A 153 -20.54 -0.09 17.23
C SER A 153 -19.32 -0.96 17.60
N PRO A 154 -19.35 -2.27 17.39
CA PRO A 154 -18.15 -3.10 17.49
C PRO A 154 -17.11 -2.79 16.43
N PHE A 155 -17.46 -2.02 15.39
CA PHE A 155 -16.55 -1.57 14.32
C PHE A 155 -15.97 -0.17 14.56
N ASP A 156 -16.21 0.44 15.72
CA ASP A 156 -15.62 1.72 16.11
C ASP A 156 -14.24 1.52 16.73
N HIS A 157 -13.24 2.17 16.19
CA HIS A 157 -11.89 2.29 16.76
C HIS A 157 -11.20 3.57 16.30
N HIS A 158 -10.17 3.98 17.02
CA HIS A 158 -9.32 5.12 16.64
C HIS A 158 -8.04 4.66 15.96
N VAL A 159 -7.49 5.55 15.15
CA VAL A 159 -6.18 5.43 14.53
C VAL A 159 -5.28 6.50 15.14
N TYR A 160 -4.27 6.06 15.89
CA TYR A 160 -3.29 6.93 16.52
C TYR A 160 -1.99 6.93 15.72
N VAL A 161 -1.48 8.10 15.44
CA VAL A 161 -0.24 8.28 14.66
C VAL A 161 0.73 9.14 15.45
N ILE A 162 1.98 8.71 15.53
CA ILE A 162 3.09 9.59 15.84
C ILE A 162 3.73 10.00 14.52
N ALA A 163 3.86 11.32 14.29
CA ALA A 163 4.51 11.91 13.13
C ALA A 163 5.69 12.77 13.55
N SER A 164 6.70 12.88 12.70
CA SER A 164 7.91 13.69 12.92
C SER A 164 7.93 14.95 12.06
N GLU A 165 8.95 15.80 12.28
CA GLU A 165 9.26 16.95 11.42
C GLU A 165 9.38 16.53 9.94
N GLY A 166 10.07 15.44 9.65
CA GLY A 166 10.24 14.95 8.29
C GLY A 166 8.94 14.45 7.66
N ASP A 167 8.06 13.81 8.43
CA ASP A 167 6.77 13.36 7.92
C ASP A 167 5.92 14.54 7.41
N VAL A 168 5.88 15.66 8.14
CA VAL A 168 5.07 16.81 7.75
C VAL A 168 5.69 17.64 6.63
N GLN A 169 6.98 17.46 6.33
CA GLN A 169 7.65 18.07 5.18
C GLN A 169 7.38 17.31 3.88
N GLU A 170 7.12 16.00 3.94
CA GLU A 170 6.86 15.19 2.76
C GLU A 170 5.57 15.59 2.05
N GLY A 171 5.62 15.74 0.71
CA GLY A 171 4.47 16.14 -0.10
C GLY A 171 3.27 15.20 0.03
N VAL A 172 3.51 13.89 0.20
CA VAL A 172 2.43 12.90 0.34
C VAL A 172 1.54 13.15 1.55
N THR A 173 2.08 13.72 2.63
CA THR A 173 1.28 14.07 3.81
C THR A 173 0.38 15.27 3.57
N ALA A 174 0.83 16.25 2.78
CA ALA A 174 -0.01 17.35 2.35
C ALA A 174 -1.21 16.86 1.53
N GLU A 175 -0.98 15.93 0.59
CA GLU A 175 -2.03 15.29 -0.20
C GLU A 175 -3.03 14.53 0.69
N ALA A 176 -2.53 13.61 1.52
CA ALA A 176 -3.35 12.71 2.32
C ALA A 176 -4.10 13.43 3.44
N CYS A 177 -3.43 14.36 4.16
CA CYS A 177 -4.03 15.07 5.28
C CYS A 177 -5.05 16.13 4.83
N ALA A 178 -4.85 16.76 3.66
CA ALA A 178 -5.88 17.60 3.07
C ALA A 178 -7.14 16.79 2.74
N LEU A 179 -6.96 15.55 2.24
CA LEU A 179 -8.07 14.65 1.95
C LEU A 179 -8.74 14.13 3.24
N ALA A 180 -7.98 13.85 4.30
CA ALA A 180 -8.53 13.45 5.60
C ALA A 180 -9.44 14.52 6.22
N GLY A 181 -9.04 15.80 6.15
CA GLY A 181 -9.88 16.91 6.55
C GLY A 181 -11.14 17.06 5.67
N HIS A 182 -10.97 16.92 4.35
CA HIS A 182 -12.10 16.90 3.41
C HIS A 182 -13.12 15.81 3.74
N GLN A 183 -12.65 14.65 4.16
CA GLN A 183 -13.46 13.50 4.51
C GLN A 183 -14.02 13.53 5.96
N GLU A 184 -13.64 14.51 6.77
CA GLU A 184 -14.11 14.64 8.15
C GLU A 184 -13.84 13.36 8.98
N LEU A 185 -12.58 12.85 8.97
CA LEU A 185 -12.21 11.57 9.61
C LEU A 185 -11.98 11.70 11.11
N GLY A 186 -13.05 11.78 11.89
CA GLY A 186 -12.98 11.99 13.34
C GLY A 186 -12.35 10.85 14.16
N ASN A 187 -12.03 9.72 13.54
CA ASN A 187 -11.33 8.61 14.18
C ASN A 187 -9.80 8.65 14.01
N LEU A 188 -9.25 9.65 13.31
CA LEU A 188 -7.82 9.83 13.08
C LEU A 188 -7.24 10.89 14.02
N ILE A 189 -6.26 10.48 14.85
CA ILE A 189 -5.60 11.34 15.84
C ILE A 189 -4.09 11.27 15.60
N VAL A 190 -3.49 12.41 15.28
CA VAL A 190 -2.05 12.54 15.01
C VAL A 190 -1.39 13.36 16.11
N VAL A 191 -0.33 12.82 16.71
CA VAL A 191 0.59 13.56 17.58
C VAL A 191 1.85 13.86 16.76
N TRP A 192 2.10 15.11 16.49
CA TRP A 192 3.28 15.56 15.77
C TRP A 192 4.38 15.97 16.75
N ASP A 193 5.52 15.29 16.70
CA ASP A 193 6.72 15.63 17.47
C ASP A 193 7.42 16.84 16.82
N ARG A 194 7.11 18.01 17.34
CA ARG A 194 7.75 19.25 16.94
C ARG A 194 8.99 19.50 17.80
N ASN A 195 10.11 18.95 17.40
CA ASN A 195 11.37 19.09 18.16
C ASN A 195 12.38 20.04 17.51
N HIS A 196 12.12 20.53 16.29
CA HIS A 196 12.96 21.43 15.48
C HIS A 196 14.32 20.86 15.08
N ILE A 197 14.54 19.56 15.17
CA ILE A 197 15.83 18.94 14.83
C ILE A 197 15.63 17.84 13.77
N SER A 198 16.50 17.86 12.77
CA SER A 198 16.68 16.81 11.76
C SER A 198 18.14 16.34 11.74
N ILE A 199 18.51 15.55 10.72
CA ILE A 199 19.90 15.12 10.51
C ILE A 199 20.82 16.32 10.25
N GLU A 200 20.32 17.37 9.58
CA GLU A 200 21.06 18.60 9.27
C GLU A 200 20.98 19.66 10.37
N GLU A 201 20.66 19.28 11.62
CA GLU A 201 20.48 20.14 12.80
C GLU A 201 19.11 20.85 12.82
N ASP A 202 19.07 22.14 13.07
CA ASP A 202 17.83 22.92 13.19
C ASP A 202 17.04 22.91 11.87
N THR A 203 15.77 22.58 11.95
CA THR A 203 14.89 22.51 10.76
C THR A 203 14.69 23.87 10.08
N ASP A 204 14.94 25.00 10.74
CA ASP A 204 14.85 26.34 10.15
C ASP A 204 15.78 26.53 8.93
N VAL A 205 16.79 25.67 8.75
CA VAL A 205 17.65 25.71 7.56
C VAL A 205 16.89 25.37 6.26
N ALA A 206 15.76 24.65 6.35
CA ALA A 206 14.99 24.19 5.20
C ALA A 206 13.47 24.33 5.36
N PHE A 207 12.97 24.55 6.57
CA PHE A 207 11.55 24.42 6.86
C PHE A 207 11.10 25.39 7.97
N THR A 208 10.37 26.46 7.59
CA THR A 208 9.89 27.52 8.50
C THR A 208 8.36 27.69 8.46
N GLU A 209 7.66 26.69 7.95
CA GLU A 209 6.21 26.70 7.79
C GLU A 209 5.49 26.61 9.15
N ASP A 210 4.37 27.34 9.31
CA ASP A 210 3.42 27.10 10.40
C ASP A 210 2.53 25.91 10.06
N VAL A 211 3.00 24.72 10.40
CA VAL A 211 2.31 23.45 10.12
C VAL A 211 0.94 23.40 10.76
N ALA A 212 0.79 23.89 11.98
CA ALA A 212 -0.50 23.93 12.67
C ALA A 212 -1.56 24.68 11.86
N LYS A 213 -1.20 25.86 11.31
CA LYS A 213 -2.11 26.62 10.43
C LYS A 213 -2.42 25.90 9.12
N ARG A 214 -1.46 25.15 8.57
CA ARG A 214 -1.71 24.31 7.39
C ARG A 214 -2.78 23.28 7.70
N TYR A 215 -2.69 22.58 8.83
CA TYR A 215 -3.69 21.58 9.25
C TYR A 215 -5.03 22.24 9.61
N GLU A 216 -5.03 23.43 10.24
CA GLU A 216 -6.26 24.22 10.43
C GLU A 216 -6.93 24.52 9.07
N SER A 217 -6.15 24.88 8.03
CA SER A 217 -6.68 25.16 6.69
C SER A 217 -7.22 23.90 5.98
N TYR A 218 -6.75 22.72 6.35
CA TYR A 218 -7.31 21.45 5.88
C TYR A 218 -8.64 21.08 6.57
N GLY A 219 -9.02 21.80 7.61
CA GLY A 219 -10.24 21.54 8.38
C GLY A 219 -10.07 20.57 9.55
N TRP A 220 -8.84 20.38 10.02
CA TRP A 220 -8.54 19.54 11.20
C TRP A 220 -8.84 20.30 12.51
N ASP A 221 -9.15 19.54 13.57
CA ASP A 221 -9.04 20.01 14.94
C ASP A 221 -7.57 20.07 15.34
N VAL A 222 -7.07 21.29 15.61
CA VAL A 222 -5.65 21.48 15.92
C VAL A 222 -5.49 21.92 17.38
N GLN A 223 -4.67 21.17 18.12
CA GLN A 223 -4.35 21.42 19.50
C GLN A 223 -2.84 21.58 19.66
N ARG A 224 -2.41 22.39 20.64
CA ARG A 224 -0.99 22.64 20.94
C ARG A 224 -0.69 22.27 22.37
N VAL A 225 0.34 21.45 22.55
CA VAL A 225 0.94 21.09 23.84
C VAL A 225 2.41 21.48 23.78
N ASP A 226 2.86 22.32 24.69
CA ASP A 226 4.24 22.84 24.69
C ASP A 226 4.91 22.55 26.01
N TRP A 227 5.83 21.58 25.99
CA TRP A 227 6.60 21.19 27.18
C TRP A 227 7.77 22.14 27.48
N THR A 228 7.97 23.17 26.64
CA THR A 228 8.99 24.22 26.84
C THR A 228 8.40 25.55 27.32
N ARG A 229 7.08 25.67 27.45
CA ARG A 229 6.35 26.94 27.69
C ARG A 229 6.74 27.69 28.93
N THR A 230 7.27 27.04 29.96
CA THR A 230 7.67 27.66 31.22
C THR A 230 9.09 28.21 31.19
N GLY A 231 9.84 27.99 30.12
CA GLY A 231 11.27 28.24 30.01
C GLY A 231 12.13 27.07 30.46
N ASP A 232 11.61 26.22 31.32
CA ASP A 232 12.17 24.90 31.63
C ASP A 232 11.42 23.85 30.85
N TYR A 233 12.10 22.75 30.51
CA TYR A 233 11.45 21.61 29.88
C TYR A 233 10.72 20.75 30.91
N VAL A 234 9.40 20.68 30.79
CA VAL A 234 8.53 19.91 31.70
C VAL A 234 7.57 19.07 30.87
N GLU A 235 7.70 17.75 30.99
CA GLU A 235 6.83 16.78 30.31
C GLU A 235 5.46 16.72 31.00
N ASP A 236 4.55 17.66 30.63
CA ASP A 236 3.19 17.68 31.13
C ASP A 236 2.35 16.61 30.44
N VAL A 237 2.49 15.37 30.89
CA VAL A 237 1.76 14.21 30.33
C VAL A 237 0.27 14.33 30.59
N ALA A 238 -0.15 15.01 31.68
CA ALA A 238 -1.58 15.22 31.97
C ALA A 238 -2.22 16.16 30.95
N GLU A 239 -1.50 17.23 30.51
CA GLU A 239 -1.98 18.08 29.42
C GLU A 239 -2.10 17.34 28.10
N LEU A 240 -1.10 16.50 27.75
CA LEU A 240 -1.15 15.67 26.54
C LEU A 240 -2.32 14.67 26.61
N TYR A 241 -2.52 14.01 27.74
CA TYR A 241 -3.67 13.11 27.94
C TYR A 241 -5.00 13.86 27.72
N ALA A 242 -5.13 15.03 28.31
CA ALA A 242 -6.33 15.86 28.13
C ALA A 242 -6.54 16.30 26.68
N ALA A 243 -5.45 16.56 25.93
CA ALA A 243 -5.53 16.86 24.50
C ALA A 243 -6.02 15.65 23.69
N ILE A 244 -5.50 14.46 23.99
CA ILE A 244 -5.95 13.21 23.34
C ILE A 244 -7.42 12.93 23.65
N GLU A 245 -7.88 13.09 24.89
CA GLU A 245 -9.28 12.88 25.26
C GLU A 245 -10.22 13.92 24.59
N ARG A 246 -9.78 15.15 24.39
CA ARG A 246 -10.51 16.13 23.57
C ARG A 246 -10.57 15.68 22.10
N ALA A 247 -9.46 15.22 21.54
CA ALA A 247 -9.40 14.70 20.18
C ALA A 247 -10.35 13.52 19.96
N LYS A 248 -10.44 12.56 20.90
CA LYS A 248 -11.40 11.45 20.86
C LYS A 248 -12.86 11.91 20.87
N ALA A 249 -13.15 13.07 21.45
CA ALA A 249 -14.49 13.62 21.49
C ALA A 249 -14.89 14.36 20.19
N VAL A 250 -13.93 14.66 19.31
CA VAL A 250 -14.15 15.27 17.99
C VAL A 250 -14.45 14.19 16.98
N THR A 251 -15.70 14.07 16.53
CA THR A 251 -16.16 12.97 15.66
C THR A 251 -16.33 13.37 14.20
N ASP A 252 -16.26 14.65 13.91
CA ASP A 252 -16.50 15.26 12.58
C ASP A 252 -15.25 15.87 11.93
N LYS A 253 -14.07 15.68 12.53
CA LYS A 253 -12.78 16.17 12.02
C LYS A 253 -11.65 15.27 12.51
N PRO A 254 -10.62 15.05 11.71
CA PRO A 254 -9.38 14.48 12.22
C PRO A 254 -8.70 15.48 13.18
N SER A 255 -7.97 14.95 14.17
CA SER A 255 -7.30 15.77 15.19
C SER A 255 -5.79 15.74 15.03
N PHE A 256 -5.16 16.92 15.12
CA PHE A 256 -3.72 17.11 15.04
C PHE A 256 -3.23 17.79 16.31
N ILE A 257 -2.41 17.09 17.08
CA ILE A 257 -1.80 17.58 18.32
C ILE A 257 -0.35 17.94 18.03
N GLU A 258 -0.06 19.22 17.90
CA GLU A 258 1.30 19.75 17.87
C GLU A 258 1.91 19.62 19.27
N LEU A 259 2.91 18.75 19.42
CA LEU A 259 3.62 18.52 20.66
C LEU A 259 5.04 19.05 20.56
N ARG A 260 5.35 20.14 21.27
CA ARG A 260 6.71 20.69 21.36
C ARG A 260 7.56 19.91 22.35
N THR A 261 8.60 19.22 21.83
CA THR A 261 9.53 18.44 22.63
C THR A 261 10.99 18.91 22.47
N ILE A 262 11.91 18.28 23.21
CA ILE A 262 13.35 18.38 23.02
C ILE A 262 13.90 16.99 22.68
N ILE A 263 14.39 16.83 21.46
CA ILE A 263 14.94 15.54 21.02
C ILE A 263 16.10 15.09 21.93
N GLY A 264 16.13 13.83 22.29
CA GLY A 264 17.19 13.23 23.10
C GLY A 264 17.13 13.61 24.59
N TYR A 265 16.06 14.28 25.05
CA TYR A 265 15.88 14.55 26.47
C TYR A 265 15.81 13.23 27.27
N PRO A 266 16.52 13.08 28.41
CA PRO A 266 17.32 14.09 29.12
C PRO A 266 18.84 13.91 28.97
N ALA A 267 19.36 13.57 27.79
CA ALA A 267 20.79 13.44 27.58
C ALA A 267 21.53 14.76 27.95
N PRO A 268 22.49 14.74 28.88
CA PRO A 268 23.01 15.98 29.48
C PRO A 268 23.68 16.95 28.50
N THR A 269 24.37 16.43 27.46
CA THR A 269 25.16 17.27 26.55
C THR A 269 24.71 17.17 25.09
N LYS A 270 23.92 16.14 24.72
CA LYS A 270 23.54 15.88 23.32
C LYS A 270 22.10 16.18 22.99
N GLN A 271 21.22 16.38 23.99
CA GLN A 271 19.84 16.77 23.70
C GLN A 271 19.77 18.03 22.84
N ASN A 272 18.72 18.16 22.03
CA ASN A 272 18.47 19.29 21.14
C ASN A 272 19.58 19.50 20.08
N THR A 273 20.17 18.40 19.57
CA THR A 273 21.19 18.45 18.52
C THR A 273 20.91 17.36 17.46
N GLY A 274 21.36 17.59 16.23
CA GLY A 274 21.33 16.58 15.16
C GLY A 274 22.16 15.33 15.50
N ALA A 275 23.16 15.48 16.36
CA ALA A 275 24.02 14.35 16.79
C ALA A 275 23.24 13.27 17.55
N VAL A 276 22.12 13.58 18.19
CA VAL A 276 21.27 12.59 18.88
C VAL A 276 20.22 11.99 17.97
N HIS A 277 19.99 12.61 16.80
CA HIS A 277 18.96 12.16 15.87
C HIS A 277 19.26 10.76 15.31
N GLY A 278 20.39 10.57 14.65
CA GLY A 278 20.71 9.34 13.89
C GLY A 278 22.02 8.66 14.27
N SER A 279 22.59 8.96 15.44
CA SER A 279 23.86 8.40 15.90
C SER A 279 23.77 7.90 17.35
N LYS A 280 24.63 6.99 17.71
CA LYS A 280 24.75 6.55 19.11
C LYS A 280 25.18 7.70 20.02
N LEU A 281 24.70 7.67 21.26
CA LEU A 281 25.03 8.70 22.24
C LEU A 281 26.52 8.67 22.67
N GLY A 282 27.13 7.48 22.71
CA GLY A 282 28.42 7.23 23.31
C GLY A 282 28.30 6.82 24.79
N ALA A 283 29.19 5.93 25.20
CA ALA A 283 29.13 5.28 26.52
C ALA A 283 29.10 6.28 27.70
N GLU A 284 29.84 7.37 27.59
CA GLU A 284 29.89 8.41 28.64
C GLU A 284 28.55 9.14 28.77
N GLU A 285 27.92 9.51 27.66
CA GLU A 285 26.63 10.18 27.65
C GLU A 285 25.49 9.26 28.12
N VAL A 286 25.52 7.97 27.71
CA VAL A 286 24.57 6.95 28.21
C VAL A 286 24.72 6.78 29.74
N ALA A 287 25.96 6.68 30.25
CA ALA A 287 26.19 6.56 31.67
C ALA A 287 25.68 7.80 32.44
N ALA A 288 26.00 8.99 31.97
CA ALA A 288 25.55 10.24 32.59
C ALA A 288 24.01 10.38 32.55
N THR A 289 23.36 9.95 31.44
CA THR A 289 21.88 9.93 31.33
C THR A 289 21.28 8.94 32.35
N LYS A 290 21.89 7.76 32.54
CA LYS A 290 21.49 6.78 33.56
C LYS A 290 21.58 7.37 34.97
N GLU A 291 22.69 8.00 35.30
CA GLU A 291 22.88 8.64 36.62
C GLU A 291 21.81 9.73 36.86
N LEU A 292 21.53 10.57 35.87
CA LEU A 292 20.52 11.61 35.96
C LEU A 292 19.12 11.04 36.24
N LEU A 293 18.78 9.89 35.63
CA LEU A 293 17.53 9.18 35.82
C LEU A 293 17.51 8.21 37.00
N GLY A 294 18.58 8.16 37.79
CA GLY A 294 18.70 7.28 38.98
C GLY A 294 18.85 5.79 38.66
N PHE A 295 19.43 5.48 37.49
CA PHE A 295 19.85 4.11 37.15
C PHE A 295 21.34 3.89 37.45
N ASP A 296 21.70 2.64 37.63
CA ASP A 296 23.11 2.24 37.75
C ASP A 296 23.81 2.40 36.38
N PRO A 297 24.81 3.30 36.24
CA PRO A 297 25.47 3.55 34.96
C PRO A 297 26.22 2.35 34.41
N ALA A 298 26.59 1.38 35.28
CA ALA A 298 27.31 0.18 34.89
C ALA A 298 26.41 -0.94 34.35
N LYS A 299 25.09 -0.83 34.51
CA LYS A 299 24.12 -1.82 34.02
C LYS A 299 23.51 -1.41 32.71
N SER A 300 23.55 -2.32 31.73
CA SER A 300 22.81 -2.18 30.47
C SER A 300 21.65 -3.16 30.42
N PHE A 301 20.59 -2.79 29.66
CA PHE A 301 19.39 -3.62 29.49
C PHE A 301 18.75 -4.05 30.82
N PHE A 302 18.73 -3.13 31.77
CA PHE A 302 18.19 -3.37 33.11
C PHE A 302 16.77 -2.83 33.22
N ILE A 303 15.88 -3.64 33.75
CA ILE A 303 14.52 -3.27 34.13
C ILE A 303 14.23 -3.78 35.56
N GLU A 304 13.59 -2.97 36.35
CA GLU A 304 13.09 -3.35 37.67
C GLU A 304 11.88 -4.29 37.55
N GLU A 305 11.85 -5.37 38.35
CA GLU A 305 10.78 -6.37 38.29
C GLU A 305 9.38 -5.76 38.52
N ASN A 306 9.26 -4.81 39.46
CA ASN A 306 8.00 -4.10 39.73
C ASN A 306 7.55 -3.23 38.55
N VAL A 307 8.48 -2.61 37.79
CA VAL A 307 8.18 -1.84 36.57
C VAL A 307 7.66 -2.76 35.47
N LEU A 308 8.36 -3.88 35.23
CA LEU A 308 7.92 -4.85 34.22
C LEU A 308 6.56 -5.45 34.61
N ALA A 309 6.35 -5.82 35.88
CA ALA A 309 5.07 -6.33 36.35
C ALA A 309 3.93 -5.31 36.20
N HIS A 310 4.22 -4.01 36.42
CA HIS A 310 3.27 -2.92 36.25
C HIS A 310 2.84 -2.76 34.77
N THR A 311 3.81 -2.70 33.85
CA THR A 311 3.52 -2.51 32.42
C THR A 311 2.84 -3.72 31.80
N ARG A 312 3.17 -4.94 32.24
CA ARG A 312 2.55 -6.20 31.81
C ARG A 312 1.09 -6.36 32.25
N GLN A 313 0.57 -5.54 33.17
CA GLN A 313 -0.88 -5.50 33.47
C GLN A 313 -1.70 -5.11 32.21
N LEU A 314 -1.07 -4.58 31.17
CA LEU A 314 -1.71 -4.36 29.86
C LEU A 314 -2.31 -5.66 29.30
N VAL A 315 -1.66 -6.81 29.49
CA VAL A 315 -2.17 -8.11 29.02
C VAL A 315 -3.54 -8.44 29.66
N GLU A 316 -3.69 -8.23 30.96
CA GLU A 316 -4.95 -8.49 31.65
C GLU A 316 -6.04 -7.47 31.27
N ARG A 317 -5.66 -6.18 31.18
CA ARG A 317 -6.59 -5.13 30.74
C ARG A 317 -7.04 -5.34 29.29
N GLY A 318 -6.10 -5.72 28.42
CA GLY A 318 -6.37 -6.01 27.01
C GLY A 318 -7.32 -7.19 26.84
N ALA A 319 -7.05 -8.30 27.51
CA ALA A 319 -7.94 -9.46 27.50
C ALA A 319 -9.36 -9.14 28.03
N ALA A 320 -9.46 -8.27 29.04
CA ALA A 320 -10.77 -7.83 29.53
C ALA A 320 -11.51 -6.92 28.52
N ALA A 321 -10.81 -6.02 27.84
CA ALA A 321 -11.37 -5.18 26.79
C ALA A 321 -11.82 -6.00 25.58
N HIS A 322 -11.01 -6.97 25.16
CA HIS A 322 -11.31 -7.89 24.08
C HIS A 322 -12.57 -8.71 24.39
N LYS A 323 -12.64 -9.30 25.58
CA LYS A 323 -13.84 -10.02 26.02
C LYS A 323 -15.11 -9.15 26.02
N ALA A 324 -15.02 -7.91 26.48
CA ALA A 324 -16.16 -6.99 26.45
C ALA A 324 -16.58 -6.65 25.02
N TRP A 325 -15.62 -6.57 24.10
CA TRP A 325 -15.90 -6.40 22.68
C TRP A 325 -16.55 -7.66 22.08
N ASP A 326 -16.09 -8.86 22.43
CA ASP A 326 -16.69 -10.12 21.98
C ASP A 326 -18.16 -10.18 22.34
N GLU A 327 -18.52 -9.84 23.57
CA GLU A 327 -19.93 -9.81 24.02
C GLU A 327 -20.78 -8.82 23.18
N LYS A 328 -20.21 -7.66 22.85
CA LYS A 328 -20.84 -6.65 22.00
C LYS A 328 -20.97 -7.13 20.56
N PHE A 329 -19.91 -7.75 20.02
CA PHE A 329 -19.88 -8.29 18.67
C PHE A 329 -20.87 -9.45 18.51
N GLU A 330 -20.95 -10.37 19.46
CA GLU A 330 -21.92 -11.48 19.46
C GLU A 330 -23.37 -10.96 19.48
N ALA A 331 -23.66 -9.92 20.29
CA ALA A 331 -24.98 -9.30 20.34
C ALA A 331 -25.32 -8.65 18.99
N TRP A 332 -24.38 -7.93 18.38
CA TRP A 332 -24.52 -7.37 17.05
C TRP A 332 -24.72 -8.46 15.98
N ALA A 333 -23.92 -9.51 15.97
CA ALA A 333 -23.99 -10.60 15.01
C ALA A 333 -25.33 -11.35 15.08
N LYS A 334 -25.83 -11.54 16.28
CA LYS A 334 -27.17 -12.13 16.49
C LYS A 334 -28.31 -11.26 15.95
N ALA A 335 -28.16 -9.93 16.06
CA ALA A 335 -29.15 -8.98 15.54
C ALA A 335 -29.03 -8.80 14.00
N ASN A 336 -27.87 -9.10 13.40
CA ASN A 336 -27.55 -8.86 11.99
C ASN A 336 -26.96 -10.11 11.32
N PRO A 337 -27.69 -11.25 11.23
CA PRO A 337 -27.11 -12.52 10.81
C PRO A 337 -26.52 -12.50 9.39
N GLU A 338 -27.16 -11.84 8.42
CA GLU A 338 -26.65 -11.74 7.05
C GLU A 338 -25.35 -10.93 6.97
N ARG A 339 -25.27 -9.80 7.69
CA ARG A 339 -24.05 -9.00 7.78
C ARG A 339 -22.94 -9.74 8.51
N ALA A 340 -23.27 -10.52 9.53
CA ALA A 340 -22.32 -11.34 10.26
C ALA A 340 -21.72 -12.45 9.39
N GLU A 341 -22.52 -13.09 8.52
CA GLU A 341 -22.01 -14.07 7.57
C GLU A 341 -21.09 -13.41 6.52
N LEU A 342 -21.45 -12.22 6.01
CA LEU A 342 -20.58 -11.46 5.14
C LEU A 342 -19.24 -11.11 5.84
N TYR A 343 -19.30 -10.62 7.07
CA TYR A 343 -18.12 -10.30 7.86
C TYR A 343 -17.20 -11.51 8.03
N LYS A 344 -17.74 -12.67 8.41
CA LYS A 344 -16.97 -13.91 8.55
C LYS A 344 -16.28 -14.32 7.24
N ARG A 345 -17.02 -14.24 6.11
CA ARG A 345 -16.46 -14.53 4.78
C ARG A 345 -15.26 -13.62 4.49
N LEU A 346 -15.39 -12.31 4.75
CA LEU A 346 -14.34 -11.34 4.48
C LEU A 346 -13.09 -11.58 5.35
N VAL A 347 -13.30 -11.78 6.66
CA VAL A 347 -12.17 -12.05 7.57
C VAL A 347 -11.47 -13.37 7.26
N ALA A 348 -12.21 -14.39 6.80
CA ALA A 348 -11.62 -15.64 6.33
C ALA A 348 -10.88 -15.50 4.98
N GLY A 349 -11.00 -14.36 4.30
CA GLY A 349 -10.42 -14.15 2.96
C GLY A 349 -11.10 -14.97 1.87
N GLU A 350 -12.31 -15.49 2.14
CA GLU A 350 -13.04 -16.34 1.22
C GLU A 350 -13.73 -15.52 0.11
N LEU A 351 -13.68 -16.04 -1.11
CA LEU A 351 -14.39 -15.46 -2.24
C LEU A 351 -15.89 -15.80 -2.16
N PRO A 352 -16.76 -14.96 -2.76
CA PRO A 352 -18.20 -15.26 -2.83
C PRO A 352 -18.45 -16.61 -3.54
N ALA A 353 -19.51 -17.30 -3.14
CA ALA A 353 -19.95 -18.49 -3.88
C ALA A 353 -20.25 -18.12 -5.33
N ASP A 354 -19.87 -19.01 -6.27
CA ASP A 354 -20.13 -18.84 -7.71
C ASP A 354 -19.62 -17.52 -8.33
N TYR A 355 -18.66 -16.86 -7.68
CA TYR A 355 -18.13 -15.56 -8.09
C TYR A 355 -17.67 -15.52 -9.55
N LYS A 356 -17.21 -16.65 -10.12
CA LYS A 356 -16.73 -16.72 -11.51
C LYS A 356 -17.82 -16.37 -12.52
N ALA A 357 -19.08 -16.68 -12.21
CA ALA A 357 -20.21 -16.39 -13.08
C ALA A 357 -20.55 -14.88 -13.17
N ALA A 358 -20.04 -14.07 -12.23
CA ALA A 358 -20.24 -12.61 -12.27
C ALA A 358 -19.33 -11.91 -13.29
N PHE A 359 -18.27 -12.57 -13.76
CA PHE A 359 -17.36 -11.98 -14.75
C PHE A 359 -17.95 -12.05 -16.16
N PRO A 360 -17.95 -10.93 -16.91
CA PRO A 360 -18.54 -10.88 -18.25
C PRO A 360 -17.67 -11.62 -19.28
N VAL A 361 -18.33 -12.20 -20.25
CA VAL A 361 -17.71 -12.65 -21.51
C VAL A 361 -18.04 -11.60 -22.59
N PHE A 362 -17.02 -11.13 -23.30
CA PHE A 362 -17.16 -10.12 -24.33
C PHE A 362 -17.33 -10.78 -25.70
N GLU A 363 -18.22 -10.23 -26.52
CA GLU A 363 -18.60 -10.73 -27.84
C GLU A 363 -17.42 -10.65 -28.84
N ALA A 364 -17.14 -11.76 -29.49
CA ALA A 364 -16.08 -11.86 -30.50
C ALA A 364 -16.40 -10.98 -31.73
N GLY A 365 -15.34 -10.46 -32.38
CA GLY A 365 -15.45 -9.60 -33.54
C GLY A 365 -15.80 -8.14 -33.20
N THR A 366 -15.98 -7.81 -31.93
CA THR A 366 -16.11 -6.44 -31.46
C THR A 366 -14.72 -5.79 -31.23
N SER A 367 -14.70 -4.49 -30.96
CA SER A 367 -13.46 -3.76 -30.65
C SER A 367 -13.66 -2.92 -29.41
N VAL A 368 -12.92 -3.23 -28.33
CA VAL A 368 -13.10 -2.66 -26.99
C VAL A 368 -11.75 -2.30 -26.39
N ALA A 369 -11.59 -1.09 -25.86
CA ALA A 369 -10.42 -0.72 -25.08
C ALA A 369 -10.38 -1.52 -23.77
N THR A 370 -9.20 -2.02 -23.37
CA THR A 370 -9.13 -2.82 -22.13
C THR A 370 -9.50 -2.01 -20.88
N ARG A 371 -9.32 -0.67 -20.88
CA ARG A 371 -9.88 0.19 -19.81
C ARG A 371 -11.42 0.15 -19.78
N ALA A 372 -12.08 0.08 -20.93
CA ALA A 372 -13.54 -0.01 -21.00
C ALA A 372 -14.02 -1.40 -20.57
N ALA A 373 -13.31 -2.44 -20.97
CA ALA A 373 -13.54 -3.80 -20.47
C ALA A 373 -13.41 -3.86 -18.95
N SER A 374 -12.37 -3.25 -18.38
CA SER A 374 -12.18 -3.14 -16.93
C SER A 374 -13.34 -2.44 -16.22
N GLY A 375 -13.82 -1.31 -16.78
CA GLY A 375 -15.00 -0.61 -16.25
C GLY A 375 -16.27 -1.49 -16.30
N THR A 376 -16.43 -2.28 -17.36
CA THR A 376 -17.52 -3.26 -17.47
C THR A 376 -17.40 -4.36 -16.41
N VAL A 377 -16.19 -4.89 -16.19
CA VAL A 377 -15.92 -5.91 -15.16
C VAL A 377 -16.23 -5.36 -13.78
N ILE A 378 -15.68 -4.19 -13.41
CA ILE A 378 -15.93 -3.55 -12.10
C ILE A 378 -17.43 -3.49 -11.81
N ASN A 379 -18.21 -3.08 -12.80
CA ASN A 379 -19.66 -2.93 -12.64
C ASN A 379 -20.41 -4.27 -12.63
N ALA A 380 -19.95 -5.26 -13.37
CA ALA A 380 -20.56 -6.59 -13.39
C ALA A 380 -20.37 -7.33 -12.05
N ILE A 381 -19.20 -7.18 -11.42
CA ILE A 381 -18.88 -7.87 -10.16
C ILE A 381 -19.29 -7.07 -8.91
N ALA A 382 -19.76 -5.83 -9.05
CA ALA A 382 -19.99 -4.93 -7.91
C ALA A 382 -20.95 -5.49 -6.86
N ASP A 383 -22.01 -6.17 -7.25
CA ASP A 383 -22.98 -6.76 -6.32
C ASP A 383 -22.46 -8.05 -5.69
N THR A 384 -21.65 -8.81 -6.42
CA THR A 384 -21.03 -10.05 -5.94
C THR A 384 -19.90 -9.78 -4.94
N PHE A 385 -19.17 -8.68 -5.13
CA PHE A 385 -18.06 -8.24 -4.27
C PHE A 385 -18.40 -6.91 -3.57
N PRO A 386 -19.29 -6.87 -2.56
CA PRO A 386 -19.65 -5.64 -1.86
C PRO A 386 -18.46 -5.01 -1.13
N GLU A 387 -17.40 -5.78 -0.85
CA GLU A 387 -16.13 -5.33 -0.29
C GLU A 387 -15.22 -4.61 -1.29
N LEU A 388 -15.48 -4.67 -2.60
CA LEU A 388 -14.69 -3.95 -3.60
C LEU A 388 -15.12 -2.48 -3.65
N TRP A 389 -14.18 -1.58 -3.50
CA TRP A 389 -14.37 -0.13 -3.59
C TRP A 389 -13.11 0.58 -4.05
N GLY A 390 -13.25 1.78 -4.57
CA GLY A 390 -12.10 2.50 -5.11
C GLY A 390 -12.50 3.67 -5.98
N GLY A 391 -11.53 4.23 -6.66
CA GLY A 391 -11.74 5.38 -7.55
C GLY A 391 -10.45 5.84 -8.18
N SER A 392 -10.45 7.05 -8.73
CA SER A 392 -9.31 7.60 -9.46
C SER A 392 -8.82 8.93 -8.90
N ALA A 393 -7.59 9.27 -9.27
CA ALA A 393 -6.98 10.58 -9.03
C ALA A 393 -7.51 11.60 -10.05
N ASP A 394 -8.78 12.02 -9.87
CA ASP A 394 -9.51 12.95 -10.75
C ASP A 394 -9.69 12.48 -12.20
N LEU A 395 -9.53 11.20 -12.45
CA LEU A 395 -9.56 10.61 -13.80
C LEU A 395 -10.64 9.53 -13.98
N ALA A 396 -11.68 9.52 -13.13
CA ALA A 396 -12.71 8.46 -13.14
C ALA A 396 -13.38 8.27 -14.50
N GLY A 397 -13.68 9.35 -15.22
CA GLY A 397 -14.24 9.31 -16.56
C GLY A 397 -13.30 8.78 -17.64
N SER A 398 -11.98 8.97 -17.47
CA SER A 398 -10.96 8.48 -18.39
C SER A 398 -10.52 7.05 -18.07
N ASN A 399 -10.38 6.72 -16.79
CA ASN A 399 -9.99 5.40 -16.31
C ASN A 399 -11.17 4.41 -16.29
N LEU A 400 -12.40 4.91 -16.32
CA LEU A 400 -13.64 4.13 -16.26
C LEU A 400 -13.75 3.28 -14.98
N THR A 401 -13.37 3.88 -13.84
CA THR A 401 -13.30 3.22 -12.54
C THR A 401 -14.53 3.41 -11.64
N THR A 402 -15.54 4.14 -12.12
CA THR A 402 -16.77 4.40 -11.36
C THR A 402 -17.61 3.14 -11.18
N ILE A 403 -17.96 2.82 -9.95
CA ILE A 403 -18.97 1.83 -9.61
C ILE A 403 -20.34 2.51 -9.77
N LYS A 404 -21.07 2.20 -10.84
CA LYS A 404 -22.32 2.85 -11.19
C LYS A 404 -23.39 2.57 -10.14
N GLY A 405 -24.16 3.60 -9.80
CA GLY A 405 -25.22 3.50 -8.79
C GLY A 405 -24.72 3.48 -7.35
N ALA A 406 -23.41 3.47 -7.12
CA ALA A 406 -22.85 3.59 -5.78
C ALA A 406 -22.60 5.05 -5.40
N ASP A 407 -22.87 5.40 -4.15
CA ASP A 407 -22.58 6.72 -3.60
C ASP A 407 -21.07 6.98 -3.48
N SER A 408 -20.71 8.25 -3.55
CA SER A 408 -19.36 8.74 -3.24
C SER A 408 -19.06 8.61 -1.76
N PHE A 409 -17.86 8.12 -1.42
CA PHE A 409 -17.34 8.11 -0.06
C PHE A 409 -16.97 9.55 0.34
N ASN A 410 -17.98 10.33 0.68
CA ASN A 410 -17.87 11.74 1.04
C ASN A 410 -18.91 12.08 2.12
N PRO A 411 -18.66 13.10 2.96
CA PRO A 411 -19.72 13.66 3.79
C PRO A 411 -20.95 14.06 2.95
N ALA A 412 -22.14 13.86 3.48
CA ALA A 412 -23.39 14.20 2.78
C ALA A 412 -23.46 15.70 2.38
N SER A 413 -22.82 16.56 3.15
CA SER A 413 -22.67 18.01 2.88
C SER A 413 -21.91 18.33 1.57
N ARG A 414 -21.22 17.34 1.00
CA ARG A 414 -20.42 17.46 -0.24
C ARG A 414 -21.08 16.81 -1.44
N THR A 415 -22.39 16.58 -1.38
CA THR A 415 -23.18 16.17 -2.55
C THR A 415 -23.15 17.23 -3.64
N THR A 416 -22.91 16.80 -4.87
CA THR A 416 -22.94 17.64 -6.08
C THR A 416 -24.06 17.17 -7.01
N GLU A 417 -24.21 17.79 -8.18
CA GLU A 417 -25.17 17.36 -9.18
C GLU A 417 -24.92 15.92 -9.68
N ASP A 418 -23.63 15.55 -9.85
CA ASP A 418 -23.22 14.27 -10.42
C ASP A 418 -22.92 13.20 -9.32
N TRP A 419 -22.64 13.60 -8.08
CA TRP A 419 -22.12 12.73 -7.05
C TRP A 419 -22.87 12.89 -5.72
N THR A 420 -23.55 11.83 -5.31
CA THR A 420 -24.19 11.78 -3.98
C THR A 420 -23.15 11.47 -2.92
N GLY A 421 -22.96 12.37 -1.97
CA GLY A 421 -22.08 12.17 -0.81
C GLY A 421 -22.75 11.27 0.21
N ASN A 422 -22.06 10.20 0.60
CA ASN A 422 -22.42 9.28 1.67
C ASN A 422 -21.13 8.89 2.40
N PRO A 423 -20.99 9.13 3.71
CA PRO A 423 -19.76 8.80 4.44
C PRO A 423 -19.36 7.33 4.36
N TYR A 424 -20.31 6.46 3.95
CA TYR A 424 -20.13 5.02 3.77
C TYR A 424 -20.10 4.57 2.30
N GLY A 425 -19.97 5.49 1.37
CA GLY A 425 -19.98 5.24 -0.07
C GLY A 425 -18.87 4.30 -0.55
N ARG A 426 -18.91 3.94 -1.84
CA ARG A 426 -17.96 2.99 -2.46
C ARG A 426 -17.06 3.64 -3.51
N VAL A 427 -17.42 4.85 -4.00
CA VAL A 427 -16.62 5.56 -4.99
C VAL A 427 -15.69 6.52 -4.27
N LEU A 428 -14.38 6.31 -4.42
CA LEU A 428 -13.35 7.15 -3.83
C LEU A 428 -12.96 8.26 -4.80
N HIS A 429 -12.90 9.48 -4.30
CA HIS A 429 -12.40 10.64 -5.03
C HIS A 429 -11.10 11.11 -4.39
N PHE A 430 -9.97 10.68 -4.94
CA PHE A 430 -8.66 11.07 -4.40
C PHE A 430 -8.27 12.50 -4.80
N GLY A 431 -8.91 13.08 -5.84
CA GLY A 431 -8.44 14.29 -6.47
C GLY A 431 -7.09 14.05 -7.16
N ILE A 432 -6.39 15.11 -7.56
CA ILE A 432 -5.07 15.00 -8.23
C ILE A 432 -4.01 14.75 -7.14
N ARG A 433 -3.98 13.51 -6.61
CA ARG A 433 -3.15 13.07 -5.47
C ARG A 433 -2.77 11.60 -5.63
N GLU A 434 -1.97 11.28 -6.62
CA GLU A 434 -1.62 9.90 -6.98
C GLU A 434 -0.86 9.18 -5.87
N GLN A 435 0.09 9.87 -5.22
CA GLN A 435 0.92 9.30 -4.17
C GLN A 435 0.08 8.98 -2.93
N ALA A 436 -0.76 9.92 -2.49
CA ALA A 436 -1.68 9.69 -1.39
C ALA A 436 -2.71 8.60 -1.71
N ALA A 437 -3.24 8.54 -2.94
CA ALA A 437 -4.19 7.51 -3.34
C ALA A 437 -3.60 6.11 -3.15
N ALA A 438 -2.35 5.88 -3.57
CA ALA A 438 -1.68 4.61 -3.39
C ALA A 438 -1.39 4.31 -1.91
N ALA A 439 -0.94 5.29 -1.12
CA ALA A 439 -0.71 5.13 0.31
C ALA A 439 -2.01 4.85 1.09
N ILE A 440 -3.12 5.53 0.74
CA ILE A 440 -4.44 5.29 1.32
C ILE A 440 -4.92 3.87 1.01
N VAL A 441 -4.77 3.39 -0.23
CA VAL A 441 -5.11 2.00 -0.59
C VAL A 441 -4.31 1.01 0.26
N ASN A 442 -3.01 1.24 0.47
CA ASN A 442 -2.20 0.42 1.38
C ASN A 442 -2.80 0.39 2.79
N GLY A 443 -3.16 1.54 3.34
CA GLY A 443 -3.78 1.64 4.66
C GLY A 443 -5.12 0.89 4.75
N ILE A 444 -5.95 0.98 3.71
CA ILE A 444 -7.24 0.28 3.64
C ILE A 444 -7.04 -1.24 3.72
N VAL A 445 -6.17 -1.80 2.88
CA VAL A 445 -5.97 -3.26 2.82
C VAL A 445 -5.16 -3.82 3.98
N LEU A 446 -4.45 -2.96 4.73
CA LEU A 446 -3.79 -3.33 5.99
C LEU A 446 -4.77 -3.41 7.16
N SER A 447 -5.78 -2.52 7.18
CA SER A 447 -6.68 -2.31 8.32
C SER A 447 -8.03 -3.00 8.19
N SER A 448 -8.39 -3.49 7.02
CA SER A 448 -9.69 -4.13 6.80
C SER A 448 -9.61 -5.29 5.80
N PRO A 449 -10.54 -6.25 5.85
CA PRO A 449 -10.64 -7.31 4.87
C PRO A 449 -11.30 -6.85 3.56
N THR A 450 -11.45 -5.55 3.33
CA THR A 450 -12.01 -5.01 2.09
C THR A 450 -10.96 -4.95 0.98
N ARG A 451 -11.41 -4.84 -0.26
CA ARG A 451 -10.56 -4.80 -1.46
C ARG A 451 -10.62 -3.41 -2.05
N ALA A 452 -9.49 -2.71 -2.04
CA ALA A 452 -9.44 -1.34 -2.51
C ALA A 452 -8.56 -1.17 -3.74
N PHE A 453 -8.97 -0.24 -4.63
CA PHE A 453 -8.15 0.14 -5.79
C PHE A 453 -8.03 1.66 -5.93
N SER A 454 -6.92 2.10 -6.53
CA SER A 454 -6.73 3.46 -7.03
C SER A 454 -6.42 3.45 -8.52
N GLY A 455 -7.02 4.38 -9.26
CA GLY A 455 -6.83 4.54 -10.70
C GLY A 455 -6.14 5.85 -11.07
N THR A 456 -5.24 5.77 -12.06
CA THR A 456 -4.63 6.93 -12.72
C THR A 456 -4.13 6.54 -14.11
N PHE A 457 -3.56 7.48 -14.88
CA PHE A 457 -2.84 7.14 -16.09
C PHE A 457 -1.54 6.41 -15.75
N PHE A 458 -1.13 5.49 -16.58
CA PHE A 458 -0.01 4.60 -16.29
C PHE A 458 1.32 5.36 -16.10
N VAL A 459 1.56 6.42 -16.86
CA VAL A 459 2.74 7.29 -16.67
C VAL A 459 2.82 7.87 -15.26
N PHE A 460 1.70 8.15 -14.61
CA PHE A 460 1.65 8.70 -13.25
C PHE A 460 1.80 7.64 -12.15
N SER A 461 2.02 6.38 -12.51
CA SER A 461 2.54 5.39 -11.56
C SER A 461 3.89 5.81 -10.95
N ASP A 462 4.63 6.72 -11.61
CA ASP A 462 5.84 7.31 -11.08
C ASP A 462 5.60 8.11 -9.79
N TYR A 463 4.48 8.84 -9.70
CA TYR A 463 4.09 9.50 -8.46
C TYR A 463 3.72 8.48 -7.37
N GLN A 464 3.16 7.33 -7.73
CA GLN A 464 2.74 6.29 -6.79
C GLN A 464 3.89 5.38 -6.33
N ARG A 465 5.04 5.43 -6.98
CA ARG A 465 6.16 4.48 -6.86
C ARG A 465 6.55 4.13 -5.42
N PRO A 466 6.70 5.07 -4.47
CA PRO A 466 7.06 4.76 -3.09
C PRO A 466 6.01 3.88 -2.39
N ALA A 467 4.72 4.19 -2.53
CA ALA A 467 3.62 3.43 -1.95
C ALA A 467 3.45 2.05 -2.61
N VAL A 468 3.60 1.97 -3.94
CA VAL A 468 3.59 0.70 -4.70
C VAL A 468 4.71 -0.24 -4.24
N ARG A 469 5.92 0.30 -4.02
CA ARG A 469 7.03 -0.49 -3.49
C ARG A 469 6.75 -1.00 -2.08
N LEU A 470 6.13 -0.17 -1.22
CA LEU A 470 5.77 -0.58 0.14
C LEU A 470 4.67 -1.65 0.15
N SER A 471 3.67 -1.57 -0.74
CA SER A 471 2.66 -2.63 -0.83
C SER A 471 3.28 -3.99 -1.18
N ALA A 472 4.26 -4.00 -2.09
CA ALA A 472 5.01 -5.22 -2.44
C ALA A 472 5.85 -5.74 -1.27
N LEU A 473 6.57 -4.84 -0.59
CA LEU A 473 7.39 -5.19 0.59
C LEU A 473 6.55 -5.79 1.72
N MET A 474 5.34 -5.28 1.93
CA MET A 474 4.41 -5.77 2.97
C MET A 474 3.63 -7.02 2.52
N GLY A 475 3.62 -7.35 1.23
CA GLY A 475 2.81 -8.43 0.69
C GLY A 475 1.32 -8.21 0.97
N VAL A 476 0.77 -7.05 0.54
CA VAL A 476 -0.63 -6.69 0.73
C VAL A 476 -1.37 -6.55 -0.61
N PRO A 477 -2.66 -6.92 -0.70
CA PRO A 477 -3.40 -6.99 -1.96
C PRO A 477 -3.92 -5.62 -2.42
N ALA A 478 -3.02 -4.61 -2.47
CA ALA A 478 -3.33 -3.30 -3.02
C ALA A 478 -3.48 -3.41 -4.54
N LEU A 479 -4.54 -2.82 -5.11
CA LEU A 479 -4.80 -2.87 -6.54
C LEU A 479 -4.67 -1.49 -7.17
N TYR A 480 -3.88 -1.43 -8.23
CA TYR A 480 -3.66 -0.23 -9.02
C TYR A 480 -4.24 -0.43 -10.43
N VAL A 481 -5.15 0.44 -10.85
CA VAL A 481 -5.78 0.41 -12.17
C VAL A 481 -5.17 1.53 -13.00
N TRP A 482 -4.23 1.16 -13.86
CA TRP A 482 -3.49 2.09 -14.70
C TRP A 482 -3.95 2.02 -16.14
N THR A 483 -4.47 3.12 -16.66
CA THR A 483 -4.90 3.22 -18.05
C THR A 483 -3.93 4.04 -18.88
N HIS A 484 -4.13 4.07 -20.21
CA HIS A 484 -3.22 4.81 -21.11
C HIS A 484 -1.82 4.20 -21.10
N ASP A 485 -1.76 2.92 -21.44
CA ASP A 485 -0.68 1.97 -21.19
C ASP A 485 0.59 2.16 -22.02
N SER A 486 0.53 2.89 -23.13
CA SER A 486 1.62 2.95 -24.13
C SER A 486 1.54 4.20 -24.99
N ILE A 487 2.34 4.25 -26.06
CA ILE A 487 2.26 5.27 -27.11
C ILE A 487 0.87 5.33 -27.80
N GLY A 488 0.02 4.33 -27.59
CA GLY A 488 -1.39 4.32 -27.99
C GLY A 488 -2.24 5.44 -27.34
N VAL A 489 -1.69 6.16 -26.36
CA VAL A 489 -2.24 7.42 -25.85
C VAL A 489 -2.41 8.45 -26.95
N GLY A 490 -1.45 8.55 -27.88
CA GLY A 490 -1.55 9.38 -29.06
C GLY A 490 -1.10 10.82 -28.82
N GLU A 491 -1.99 11.77 -29.10
CA GLU A 491 -1.72 13.19 -29.28
C GLU A 491 -1.19 13.90 -28.02
N ASP A 492 -1.48 13.37 -26.82
CA ASP A 492 -1.01 13.93 -25.54
C ASP A 492 0.53 13.94 -25.44
N GLY A 493 1.20 13.06 -26.20
CA GLY A 493 2.63 13.09 -26.39
C GLY A 493 3.47 12.51 -25.24
N PRO A 494 4.79 12.80 -25.24
CA PRO A 494 5.79 12.10 -24.41
C PRO A 494 5.53 12.17 -22.90
N THR A 495 4.92 13.25 -22.41
CA THR A 495 4.63 13.42 -20.96
C THR A 495 3.55 12.48 -20.47
N HIS A 496 2.78 11.84 -21.36
CA HIS A 496 1.67 10.94 -21.05
C HIS A 496 1.87 9.53 -21.62
N GLN A 497 2.96 9.30 -22.36
CA GLN A 497 3.28 8.02 -23.00
C GLN A 497 4.33 7.26 -22.18
N PRO A 498 3.95 6.20 -21.46
CA PRO A 498 4.90 5.39 -20.70
C PRO A 498 5.79 4.59 -21.66
N ILE A 499 7.07 4.53 -21.38
CA ILE A 499 8.10 3.79 -22.11
C ILE A 499 8.81 2.79 -21.18
N GLU A 500 9.43 3.28 -20.09
CA GLU A 500 10.21 2.48 -19.14
C GLU A 500 9.34 1.83 -18.03
N HIS A 501 8.12 2.27 -17.88
CA HIS A 501 7.25 1.97 -16.72
C HIS A 501 7.02 0.46 -16.53
N LEU A 502 6.69 -0.28 -17.61
CA LEU A 502 6.51 -1.73 -17.54
C LEU A 502 7.77 -2.42 -16.98
N SER A 503 8.94 -2.14 -17.58
CA SER A 503 10.19 -2.74 -17.14
C SER A 503 10.57 -2.36 -15.72
N SER A 504 10.37 -1.09 -15.35
CA SER A 504 10.72 -0.58 -14.03
C SER A 504 9.82 -1.14 -12.92
N LEU A 505 8.54 -1.39 -13.19
CA LEU A 505 7.60 -1.98 -12.23
C LEU A 505 7.82 -3.48 -12.10
N ARG A 506 8.09 -4.20 -13.19
CA ARG A 506 8.49 -5.62 -13.17
C ARG A 506 9.78 -5.87 -12.38
N ALA A 507 10.60 -4.83 -12.17
CA ALA A 507 11.80 -4.92 -11.32
C ALA A 507 11.50 -4.87 -9.81
N ILE A 508 10.25 -4.59 -9.38
CA ILE A 508 9.86 -4.61 -7.97
C ILE A 508 9.56 -6.05 -7.54
N PRO A 509 10.32 -6.64 -6.59
CA PRO A 509 10.02 -7.98 -6.12
C PRO A 509 8.63 -8.07 -5.47
N GLY A 510 7.87 -9.12 -5.79
CA GLY A 510 6.55 -9.33 -5.19
C GLY A 510 5.44 -8.39 -5.67
N PHE A 511 5.63 -7.75 -6.83
CA PHE A 511 4.64 -6.90 -7.49
C PHE A 511 4.22 -7.52 -8.83
N ASP A 512 2.92 -7.72 -9.05
CA ASP A 512 2.39 -8.27 -10.29
C ASP A 512 2.04 -7.16 -11.28
N VAL A 513 2.64 -7.18 -12.47
CA VAL A 513 2.28 -6.30 -13.59
C VAL A 513 1.44 -7.09 -14.58
N VAL A 514 0.18 -6.67 -14.79
CA VAL A 514 -0.79 -7.40 -15.62
C VAL A 514 -1.27 -6.52 -16.76
N ARG A 515 -0.92 -6.87 -18.01
CA ARG A 515 -1.26 -6.12 -19.22
C ARG A 515 -2.03 -6.99 -20.21
N PRO A 516 -3.37 -7.08 -20.10
CA PRO A 516 -4.19 -7.95 -20.94
C PRO A 516 -4.29 -7.46 -22.38
N ALA A 517 -4.42 -8.41 -23.31
CA ALA A 517 -4.43 -8.16 -24.73
C ALA A 517 -5.82 -7.85 -25.31
N ASP A 518 -6.88 -8.28 -24.66
CA ASP A 518 -8.27 -8.02 -25.07
C ASP A 518 -9.24 -7.93 -23.88
N ALA A 519 -10.50 -7.73 -24.16
CA ALA A 519 -11.53 -7.59 -23.14
C ALA A 519 -11.75 -8.90 -22.33
N ASN A 520 -11.62 -10.09 -22.94
CA ASN A 520 -11.76 -11.36 -22.24
C ASN A 520 -10.56 -11.66 -21.35
N GLU A 521 -9.32 -11.36 -21.80
CA GLU A 521 -8.15 -11.41 -20.93
C GLU A 521 -8.28 -10.42 -19.74
N THR A 522 -8.88 -9.23 -19.97
CA THR A 522 -9.13 -8.25 -18.91
C THR A 522 -10.06 -8.80 -17.83
N ALA A 523 -11.11 -9.52 -18.21
CA ALA A 523 -12.02 -10.15 -17.26
C ALA A 523 -11.31 -11.23 -16.42
N VAL A 524 -10.51 -12.07 -17.05
CA VAL A 524 -9.71 -13.10 -16.35
C VAL A 524 -8.63 -12.47 -15.47
N ALA A 525 -7.98 -11.40 -15.93
CA ALA A 525 -6.98 -10.65 -15.15
C ALA A 525 -7.59 -10.12 -13.85
N TRP A 526 -8.74 -9.44 -13.90
CA TRP A 526 -9.46 -8.97 -12.72
C TRP A 526 -9.78 -10.12 -11.75
N ARG A 527 -10.31 -11.23 -12.27
CA ARG A 527 -10.64 -12.39 -11.46
C ARG A 527 -9.40 -12.94 -10.76
N THR A 528 -8.32 -13.14 -11.49
CA THR A 528 -7.08 -13.70 -10.95
C THR A 528 -6.46 -12.78 -9.89
N ILE A 529 -6.50 -11.45 -10.09
CA ILE A 529 -6.06 -10.48 -9.08
C ILE A 529 -6.89 -10.59 -7.79
N LEU A 530 -8.22 -10.75 -7.91
CA LEU A 530 -9.09 -10.92 -6.76
C LEU A 530 -8.91 -12.28 -6.06
N GLU A 531 -8.48 -13.31 -6.76
CA GLU A 531 -8.11 -14.62 -6.21
C GLU A 531 -6.78 -14.57 -5.43
N LYS A 532 -5.84 -13.69 -5.83
CA LYS A 532 -4.55 -13.49 -5.15
C LYS A 532 -4.70 -12.44 -4.04
N SER A 533 -4.41 -12.80 -2.80
CA SER A 533 -4.58 -11.93 -1.63
C SER A 533 -3.28 -11.65 -0.87
N ASP A 534 -2.16 -12.10 -1.40
CA ASP A 534 -0.85 -12.09 -0.73
C ASP A 534 0.12 -11.06 -1.31
N ARG A 535 -0.28 -10.34 -2.35
CA ARG A 535 0.57 -9.34 -3.02
C ARG A 535 -0.22 -8.29 -3.79
N PRO A 536 0.38 -7.14 -4.09
CA PRO A 536 -0.24 -6.09 -4.90
C PRO A 536 -0.15 -6.40 -6.40
N ALA A 537 -1.08 -5.79 -7.16
CA ALA A 537 -1.10 -5.89 -8.61
C ALA A 537 -1.36 -4.52 -9.27
N GLY A 538 -0.67 -4.27 -10.39
CA GLY A 538 -0.93 -3.18 -11.32
C GLY A 538 -1.57 -3.71 -12.61
N LEU A 539 -2.82 -3.34 -12.85
CA LEU A 539 -3.55 -3.68 -14.06
C LEU A 539 -3.36 -2.57 -15.10
N VAL A 540 -2.64 -2.85 -16.17
CA VAL A 540 -2.19 -1.88 -17.19
C VAL A 540 -3.04 -2.00 -18.44
N LEU A 541 -3.78 -0.95 -18.79
CA LEU A 541 -4.92 -0.98 -19.71
C LEU A 541 -4.81 0.04 -20.84
N SER A 542 -5.18 -0.37 -22.05
CA SER A 542 -5.14 0.46 -23.24
C SER A 542 -6.18 1.60 -23.22
N ARG A 543 -5.82 2.74 -23.83
CA ARG A 543 -6.76 3.81 -24.20
C ARG A 543 -7.52 3.47 -25.48
N GLN A 544 -6.79 2.97 -26.48
CA GLN A 544 -7.32 2.60 -27.78
C GLN A 544 -8.11 1.29 -27.71
N ASN A 545 -9.05 1.12 -28.60
CA ASN A 545 -9.79 -0.12 -28.75
C ASN A 545 -8.88 -1.21 -29.33
N LEU A 546 -9.06 -2.43 -28.83
CA LEU A 546 -8.39 -3.64 -29.26
C LEU A 546 -9.43 -4.66 -29.76
N PRO A 547 -9.09 -5.54 -30.70
CA PRO A 547 -10.01 -6.57 -31.17
C PRO A 547 -10.33 -7.56 -30.05
N VAL A 548 -11.58 -7.99 -29.98
CA VAL A 548 -12.01 -9.11 -29.13
C VAL A 548 -12.01 -10.36 -29.99
N TRP A 549 -11.08 -11.26 -29.74
CA TRP A 549 -10.92 -12.48 -30.54
C TRP A 549 -11.92 -13.58 -30.16
N ALA A 550 -12.32 -14.39 -31.15
CA ALA A 550 -13.07 -15.61 -30.91
C ALA A 550 -12.20 -16.60 -30.11
N ARG A 551 -12.73 -17.15 -29.03
CA ARG A 551 -12.08 -18.12 -28.17
C ARG A 551 -12.73 -19.48 -28.32
N GLU A 552 -11.94 -20.56 -28.28
CA GLU A 552 -12.39 -21.94 -28.48
C GLU A 552 -13.47 -22.39 -27.50
N ASP A 553 -13.39 -21.89 -26.24
CA ASP A 553 -14.27 -22.29 -25.13
C ASP A 553 -15.58 -21.51 -25.08
N VAL A 554 -15.56 -20.19 -25.30
CA VAL A 554 -16.73 -19.32 -25.09
C VAL A 554 -17.34 -18.80 -26.39
N HIS A 555 -16.69 -18.99 -27.54
CA HIS A 555 -17.17 -18.57 -28.87
C HIS A 555 -17.15 -19.74 -29.87
N ALA A 556 -17.55 -20.93 -29.44
CA ALA A 556 -17.48 -22.15 -30.27
C ALA A 556 -18.19 -22.02 -31.61
N ASP A 557 -19.28 -21.23 -31.66
CA ASP A 557 -20.12 -21.03 -32.86
C ASP A 557 -19.66 -19.84 -33.72
N ALA A 558 -18.60 -19.08 -33.32
CA ALA A 558 -18.11 -17.94 -34.10
C ALA A 558 -17.47 -18.43 -35.42
N GLU A 559 -17.62 -17.65 -36.49
CA GLU A 559 -16.94 -17.90 -37.76
C GLU A 559 -15.47 -17.47 -37.70
N GLY A 560 -14.61 -18.09 -38.48
CA GLY A 560 -13.19 -17.76 -38.63
C GLY A 560 -12.27 -18.51 -37.66
N GLU A 561 -11.04 -17.98 -37.54
CA GLU A 561 -10.02 -18.53 -36.65
C GLU A 561 -10.41 -18.34 -35.18
N LYS A 562 -10.22 -19.39 -34.38
CA LYS A 562 -10.45 -19.35 -32.94
C LYS A 562 -9.12 -19.52 -32.21
N PHE A 563 -8.95 -18.70 -31.20
CA PHE A 563 -7.75 -18.69 -30.36
C PHE A 563 -8.01 -19.45 -29.05
N ALA A 564 -6.95 -19.87 -28.40
CA ALA A 564 -7.03 -20.56 -27.13
C ALA A 564 -7.81 -19.73 -26.07
N SER A 565 -8.36 -20.41 -25.08
CA SER A 565 -9.14 -19.79 -24.00
C SER A 565 -8.39 -18.65 -23.31
N ALA A 566 -9.10 -17.55 -23.04
CA ALA A 566 -8.59 -16.43 -22.25
C ALA A 566 -8.25 -16.83 -20.80
N GLU A 567 -8.72 -17.99 -20.32
CA GLU A 567 -8.35 -18.55 -19.02
C GLU A 567 -6.82 -18.74 -18.86
N GLY A 568 -6.09 -18.85 -19.96
CA GLY A 568 -4.64 -18.84 -19.97
C GLY A 568 -3.99 -17.61 -19.34
N THR A 569 -4.70 -16.49 -19.30
CA THR A 569 -4.27 -15.26 -18.61
C THR A 569 -3.94 -15.50 -17.13
N ALA A 570 -4.70 -16.35 -16.44
CA ALA A 570 -4.46 -16.69 -15.04
C ALA A 570 -3.11 -17.37 -14.79
N ARG A 571 -2.48 -17.90 -15.84
CA ARG A 571 -1.14 -18.52 -15.80
C ARG A 571 -0.03 -17.54 -16.18
N GLY A 572 -0.35 -16.29 -16.50
CA GLY A 572 0.58 -15.22 -16.81
C GLY A 572 1.15 -15.21 -18.22
N GLY A 573 1.25 -16.37 -18.85
CA GLY A 573 1.66 -16.54 -20.25
C GLY A 573 1.10 -17.85 -20.79
N TYR A 574 0.55 -17.84 -22.00
CA TYR A 574 -0.06 -19.02 -22.62
C TYR A 574 0.04 -18.99 -24.14
N ILE A 575 -0.02 -20.16 -24.74
CA ILE A 575 -0.06 -20.29 -26.19
C ILE A 575 -1.44 -19.83 -26.67
N MET A 576 -1.49 -18.64 -27.28
CA MET A 576 -2.73 -18.11 -27.83
C MET A 576 -3.05 -18.69 -29.20
N ALA A 577 -2.03 -18.87 -30.05
CA ALA A 577 -2.13 -19.54 -31.35
C ALA A 577 -0.91 -20.40 -31.58
N ASP A 578 -1.11 -21.66 -31.95
CA ASP A 578 -0.04 -22.62 -32.20
C ASP A 578 0.08 -22.96 -33.68
N THR A 579 1.03 -23.84 -33.98
CA THR A 579 1.26 -24.42 -35.30
C THR A 579 1.35 -25.95 -35.19
N GLU A 580 1.20 -26.68 -36.29
CA GLU A 580 1.45 -28.10 -36.30
C GLU A 580 2.96 -28.38 -36.10
N GLY A 581 3.27 -29.21 -35.11
CA GLY A 581 4.67 -29.58 -34.81
C GLY A 581 5.44 -28.50 -34.03
N THR A 582 6.77 -28.54 -34.18
CA THR A 582 7.65 -27.58 -33.51
C THR A 582 7.68 -26.25 -34.29
N PRO A 583 7.39 -25.12 -33.65
CA PRO A 583 7.45 -23.82 -34.34
C PRO A 583 8.89 -23.45 -34.73
N ASP A 584 9.05 -22.79 -35.86
CA ASP A 584 10.32 -22.20 -36.31
C ASP A 584 10.68 -20.97 -35.44
N VAL A 585 9.67 -20.28 -34.95
CA VAL A 585 9.84 -19.07 -34.12
C VAL A 585 8.67 -18.90 -33.14
N ILE A 586 8.94 -18.32 -31.95
CA ILE A 586 7.93 -17.95 -30.97
C ILE A 586 7.81 -16.44 -30.88
N LEU A 587 6.61 -15.89 -31.09
CA LEU A 587 6.27 -14.48 -30.94
C LEU A 587 5.62 -14.29 -29.58
N ILE A 588 6.26 -13.49 -28.72
CA ILE A 588 5.79 -13.24 -27.33
C ILE A 588 5.34 -11.79 -27.26
N ALA A 589 4.08 -11.54 -26.91
CA ALA A 589 3.54 -10.20 -26.86
C ALA A 589 2.66 -9.95 -25.62
N THR A 590 2.47 -8.68 -25.26
CA THR A 590 1.54 -8.25 -24.21
C THR A 590 0.61 -7.16 -24.72
N GLY A 591 -0.54 -7.03 -24.08
CA GLY A 591 -1.45 -5.92 -24.34
C GLY A 591 -1.77 -5.73 -25.82
N SER A 592 -1.78 -4.50 -26.28
CA SER A 592 -2.13 -4.12 -27.66
C SER A 592 -1.21 -4.75 -28.72
N GLU A 593 -0.01 -5.15 -28.39
CA GLU A 593 0.95 -5.69 -29.35
C GLU A 593 0.72 -7.17 -29.68
N VAL A 594 -0.15 -7.88 -28.96
CA VAL A 594 -0.58 -9.24 -29.30
C VAL A 594 -1.24 -9.29 -30.67
N GLU A 595 -1.99 -8.25 -31.05
CA GLU A 595 -2.56 -8.12 -32.38
C GLU A 595 -1.48 -8.15 -33.48
N LEU A 596 -0.36 -7.43 -33.27
CA LEU A 596 0.75 -7.40 -34.20
C LEU A 596 1.43 -8.77 -34.35
N ALA A 597 1.54 -9.50 -33.25
CA ALA A 597 2.09 -10.87 -33.29
C ALA A 597 1.18 -11.83 -34.06
N ILE A 598 -0.14 -11.70 -33.94
CA ILE A 598 -1.12 -12.50 -34.71
C ILE A 598 -1.04 -12.18 -36.19
N GLN A 599 -0.98 -10.90 -36.57
CA GLN A 599 -0.83 -10.45 -37.96
C GLN A 599 0.50 -10.93 -38.55
N ALA A 600 1.59 -10.84 -37.80
CA ALA A 600 2.91 -11.34 -38.20
C ALA A 600 2.91 -12.86 -38.40
N ARG A 601 2.24 -13.63 -37.53
CA ARG A 601 2.07 -15.08 -37.67
C ARG A 601 1.40 -15.44 -39.01
N ALA A 602 0.32 -14.74 -39.37
CA ALA A 602 -0.36 -14.97 -40.66
C ALA A 602 0.60 -14.71 -41.86
N THR A 603 1.33 -13.59 -41.83
CA THR A 603 2.30 -13.25 -42.88
C THR A 603 3.46 -14.25 -42.95
N LEU A 604 3.97 -14.76 -41.82
CA LEU A 604 5.02 -15.78 -41.76
C LEU A 604 4.52 -17.12 -42.32
N ALA A 605 3.27 -17.48 -42.02
CA ALA A 605 2.67 -18.71 -42.54
C ALA A 605 2.55 -18.71 -44.09
N GLU A 606 2.19 -17.57 -44.71
CA GLU A 606 2.21 -17.41 -46.17
C GLU A 606 3.60 -17.59 -46.79
N GLN A 607 4.65 -17.43 -45.98
CA GLN A 607 6.05 -17.64 -46.40
C GLN A 607 6.59 -19.03 -45.98
N GLY A 608 5.74 -19.91 -45.46
CA GLY A 608 6.10 -21.26 -45.06
C GLY A 608 6.88 -21.31 -43.74
N ILE A 609 6.82 -20.27 -42.89
CA ILE A 609 7.46 -20.22 -41.58
C ILE A 609 6.38 -20.49 -40.51
N ALA A 610 6.61 -21.51 -39.69
CA ALA A 610 5.70 -21.91 -38.61
C ALA A 610 5.95 -21.04 -37.35
N ALA A 611 4.99 -20.22 -37.00
CA ALA A 611 5.12 -19.31 -35.84
C ALA A 611 4.07 -19.59 -34.77
N ARG A 612 4.53 -19.69 -33.52
CA ARG A 612 3.66 -19.74 -32.32
C ARG A 612 3.48 -18.33 -31.78
N VAL A 613 2.26 -17.97 -31.36
CA VAL A 613 1.99 -16.72 -30.64
C VAL A 613 1.72 -17.02 -29.18
N VAL A 614 2.45 -16.37 -28.30
CA VAL A 614 2.27 -16.42 -26.85
C VAL A 614 1.77 -15.07 -26.39
N SER A 615 0.56 -15.01 -25.83
CA SER A 615 0.10 -13.86 -25.02
C SER A 615 0.71 -13.99 -23.63
N MET A 616 1.40 -12.95 -23.16
CA MET A 616 2.07 -12.94 -21.87
C MET A 616 1.60 -11.75 -21.01
N PRO A 617 0.36 -11.74 -20.55
CA PRO A 617 -0.20 -10.63 -19.78
C PRO A 617 0.52 -10.37 -18.45
N SER A 618 1.16 -11.37 -17.82
CA SER A 618 1.98 -11.17 -16.61
C SER A 618 3.16 -12.11 -16.57
N ARG A 619 4.35 -11.55 -16.64
CA ARG A 619 5.59 -12.31 -16.53
C ARG A 619 5.79 -12.93 -15.15
N GLU A 620 5.31 -12.25 -14.11
CA GLU A 620 5.39 -12.68 -12.72
C GLU A 620 4.58 -13.97 -12.52
N TRP A 621 3.34 -14.00 -12.98
CA TRP A 621 2.48 -15.20 -12.91
C TRP A 621 2.99 -16.35 -13.76
N PHE A 622 3.60 -16.04 -14.91
CA PHE A 622 4.22 -17.08 -15.75
C PHE A 622 5.46 -17.69 -15.09
N ALA A 623 6.28 -16.89 -14.42
CA ALA A 623 7.46 -17.36 -13.71
C ALA A 623 7.12 -18.27 -12.52
N GLU A 624 5.94 -18.14 -11.93
CA GLU A 624 5.43 -19.00 -10.85
C GLU A 624 4.96 -20.38 -11.33
N GLN A 625 4.72 -20.55 -12.62
CA GLN A 625 4.28 -21.84 -13.15
C GLN A 625 5.39 -22.89 -13.00
N ASP A 626 4.99 -24.17 -12.96
CA ASP A 626 5.95 -25.26 -12.95
C ASP A 626 6.80 -25.30 -14.23
N ALA A 627 7.93 -26.01 -14.15
CA ALA A 627 8.89 -26.07 -15.26
C ALA A 627 8.29 -26.74 -16.51
N GLU A 628 7.40 -27.72 -16.35
CA GLU A 628 6.76 -28.45 -17.45
C GLU A 628 5.84 -27.49 -18.23
N TYR A 629 5.03 -26.72 -17.55
CA TYR A 629 4.19 -25.72 -18.20
C TYR A 629 5.00 -24.64 -18.92
N ARG A 630 6.00 -24.08 -18.25
CA ARG A 630 6.86 -23.04 -18.87
C ARG A 630 7.57 -23.59 -20.12
N GLU A 631 8.04 -24.83 -20.07
CA GLU A 631 8.68 -25.49 -21.20
C GLU A 631 7.65 -25.79 -22.31
N SER A 632 6.40 -26.10 -21.98
CA SER A 632 5.36 -26.30 -23.00
C SER A 632 5.01 -25.04 -23.77
N VAL A 633 5.04 -23.88 -23.10
CA VAL A 633 4.75 -22.57 -23.70
C VAL A 633 5.97 -22.02 -24.46
N LEU A 634 7.15 -22.06 -23.84
CA LEU A 634 8.42 -21.55 -24.36
C LEU A 634 9.48 -22.66 -24.40
N PRO A 635 9.34 -23.67 -25.28
CA PRO A 635 10.25 -24.79 -25.31
C PRO A 635 11.70 -24.34 -25.55
N SER A 636 12.62 -24.88 -24.77
CA SER A 636 14.06 -24.59 -24.83
C SER A 636 14.70 -25.01 -26.15
N SER A 637 14.06 -25.95 -26.85
CA SER A 637 14.47 -26.39 -28.19
C SER A 637 14.23 -25.33 -29.28
N VAL A 638 13.40 -24.30 -29.03
CA VAL A 638 13.13 -23.21 -29.96
C VAL A 638 13.85 -21.96 -29.48
N ALA A 639 15.05 -21.73 -30.03
CA ALA A 639 15.89 -20.59 -29.69
C ALA A 639 15.46 -19.29 -30.41
N ALA A 640 14.76 -19.38 -31.54
CA ALA A 640 14.23 -18.24 -32.25
C ALA A 640 12.99 -17.68 -31.52
N ARG A 641 13.12 -16.48 -30.93
CA ARG A 641 12.07 -15.81 -30.17
C ARG A 641 12.03 -14.33 -30.46
N VAL A 642 10.85 -13.76 -30.51
CA VAL A 642 10.64 -12.32 -30.68
C VAL A 642 9.73 -11.82 -29.59
N SER A 643 10.15 -10.78 -28.84
CA SER A 643 9.22 -10.04 -27.97
C SER A 643 8.65 -8.83 -28.70
N VAL A 644 7.38 -8.51 -28.46
CA VAL A 644 6.68 -7.36 -29.03
C VAL A 644 5.97 -6.61 -27.92
N GLU A 645 6.49 -5.43 -27.58
CA GLU A 645 5.89 -4.58 -26.55
C GLU A 645 6.27 -3.11 -26.81
N ALA A 646 5.26 -2.21 -26.76
CA ALA A 646 5.48 -0.76 -26.89
C ALA A 646 6.08 -0.20 -25.57
N GLY A 647 7.33 -0.54 -25.32
CA GLY A 647 8.14 -0.19 -24.14
C GLY A 647 9.57 -0.68 -24.32
N LEU A 648 10.40 -0.61 -23.27
CA LEU A 648 11.79 -1.03 -23.31
C LEU A 648 11.93 -2.55 -23.44
N ALA A 649 12.92 -3.01 -24.21
CA ALA A 649 13.25 -4.43 -24.37
C ALA A 649 13.81 -5.09 -23.10
N MET A 650 14.35 -4.33 -22.16
CA MET A 650 15.19 -4.85 -21.08
C MET A 650 14.51 -5.93 -20.22
N SER A 651 13.21 -5.90 -20.04
CA SER A 651 12.49 -6.89 -19.26
C SER A 651 12.20 -8.20 -20.04
N TRP A 652 12.71 -8.36 -21.28
CA TRP A 652 12.48 -9.53 -22.12
C TRP A 652 13.73 -10.38 -22.38
N TYR A 653 14.93 -9.83 -22.13
CA TYR A 653 16.19 -10.46 -22.54
C TYR A 653 16.40 -11.87 -21.99
N ASP A 654 15.91 -12.16 -20.78
CA ASP A 654 15.99 -13.50 -20.16
C ASP A 654 15.15 -14.55 -20.89
N LEU A 655 14.03 -14.15 -21.51
CA LEU A 655 13.19 -15.04 -22.31
C LEU A 655 13.64 -15.16 -23.76
N LEU A 656 14.32 -14.16 -24.28
CA LEU A 656 14.78 -14.08 -25.67
C LEU A 656 16.07 -14.89 -25.92
N GLY A 657 16.96 -14.92 -24.94
CA GLY A 657 18.28 -15.54 -25.13
C GLY A 657 19.13 -14.82 -26.19
N THR A 658 20.16 -15.49 -26.72
CA THR A 658 21.13 -14.87 -27.64
C THR A 658 20.65 -14.77 -29.09
N ALA A 659 19.76 -15.65 -29.52
CA ALA A 659 19.18 -15.63 -30.87
C ALA A 659 17.96 -14.72 -31.00
N GLY A 660 17.32 -14.38 -29.87
CA GLY A 660 16.07 -13.61 -29.86
C GLY A 660 16.23 -12.15 -30.30
N ARG A 661 15.11 -11.54 -30.65
CA ARG A 661 14.99 -10.15 -31.07
C ARG A 661 13.84 -9.47 -30.32
N ALA A 662 13.94 -8.15 -30.13
CA ALA A 662 12.88 -7.36 -29.54
C ALA A 662 12.35 -6.34 -30.55
N VAL A 663 11.04 -6.22 -30.66
CA VAL A 663 10.36 -5.08 -31.29
C VAL A 663 9.87 -4.18 -30.15
N SER A 664 10.60 -3.11 -29.87
CA SER A 664 10.55 -2.29 -28.67
C SER A 664 10.76 -0.81 -29.00
N ILE A 665 10.59 0.05 -27.99
CA ILE A 665 10.83 1.49 -28.08
C ILE A 665 11.93 1.84 -27.08
N GLU A 666 13.06 2.36 -27.60
CA GLU A 666 14.23 2.72 -26.79
C GLU A 666 14.44 4.25 -26.70
N HIS A 667 13.35 5.01 -26.86
CA HIS A 667 13.34 6.47 -26.82
C HIS A 667 11.97 6.98 -26.33
N PHE A 668 11.87 8.23 -25.94
CA PHE A 668 10.59 8.83 -25.57
C PHE A 668 9.63 8.93 -26.76
N GLY A 669 8.31 9.04 -26.44
CA GLY A 669 7.26 9.17 -27.43
C GLY A 669 7.24 10.51 -28.19
N ALA A 670 6.18 10.73 -28.93
CA ALA A 670 5.93 11.98 -29.67
C ALA A 670 4.42 12.26 -29.75
N SER A 671 4.04 13.51 -30.08
CA SER A 671 2.64 13.88 -30.31
C SER A 671 2.22 13.61 -31.74
N ALA A 672 1.41 12.59 -31.93
CA ALA A 672 0.73 12.26 -33.17
C ALA A 672 -0.42 11.28 -32.88
N ASP A 673 -1.25 10.93 -33.86
CA ASP A 673 -2.21 9.86 -33.68
C ASP A 673 -1.51 8.51 -33.46
N ALA A 674 -2.17 7.59 -32.73
CA ALA A 674 -1.60 6.31 -32.33
C ALA A 674 -1.05 5.50 -33.54
N LYS A 675 -1.78 5.44 -34.67
CA LYS A 675 -1.35 4.66 -35.82
C LYS A 675 -0.06 5.22 -36.45
N THR A 676 0.08 6.54 -36.49
CA THR A 676 1.31 7.20 -36.94
C THR A 676 2.47 6.85 -36.00
N LEU A 677 2.27 6.93 -34.68
CA LEU A 677 3.31 6.62 -33.71
C LEU A 677 3.79 5.16 -33.81
N TYR A 678 2.86 4.21 -33.87
CA TYR A 678 3.21 2.79 -34.02
C TYR A 678 4.01 2.54 -35.30
N ARG A 679 3.61 3.15 -36.42
CA ARG A 679 4.35 3.05 -37.71
C ARG A 679 5.73 3.69 -37.64
N GLU A 680 5.82 4.94 -37.18
CA GLU A 680 7.08 5.70 -37.18
C GLU A 680 8.11 5.14 -36.19
N PHE A 681 7.66 4.52 -35.09
CA PHE A 681 8.51 3.87 -34.10
C PHE A 681 8.78 2.40 -34.39
N GLY A 682 8.27 1.90 -35.53
CA GLY A 682 8.54 0.53 -35.97
C GLY A 682 7.87 -0.56 -35.14
N ILE A 683 6.84 -0.24 -34.38
CA ILE A 683 6.02 -1.26 -33.67
C ILE A 683 4.93 -1.73 -34.62
N THR A 684 5.31 -2.59 -35.55
CA THR A 684 4.43 -3.04 -36.63
C THR A 684 4.54 -4.55 -36.88
N ALA A 685 3.54 -5.14 -37.51
CA ALA A 685 3.57 -6.56 -37.88
C ALA A 685 4.74 -6.87 -38.84
N GLU A 686 5.08 -5.97 -39.75
CA GLU A 686 6.21 -6.10 -40.66
C GLU A 686 7.55 -6.14 -39.90
N ALA A 687 7.72 -5.31 -38.88
CA ALA A 687 8.90 -5.31 -38.03
C ALA A 687 9.01 -6.65 -37.26
N VAL A 688 7.89 -7.19 -36.76
CA VAL A 688 7.85 -8.50 -36.11
C VAL A 688 8.24 -9.61 -37.08
N VAL A 689 7.77 -9.60 -38.32
CA VAL A 689 8.15 -10.54 -39.38
C VAL A 689 9.65 -10.47 -39.68
N ALA A 690 10.21 -9.25 -39.78
CA ALA A 690 11.65 -9.05 -40.01
C ALA A 690 12.48 -9.60 -38.82
N ALA A 691 12.10 -9.24 -37.59
CA ALA A 691 12.74 -9.72 -36.38
C ALA A 691 12.67 -11.25 -36.23
N ALA A 692 11.55 -11.86 -36.61
CA ALA A 692 11.39 -13.32 -36.62
C ALA A 692 12.38 -14.01 -37.55
N LYS A 693 12.56 -13.52 -38.77
CA LYS A 693 13.53 -14.05 -39.73
C LYS A 693 14.97 -13.90 -39.23
N GLU A 694 15.33 -12.73 -38.70
CA GLU A 694 16.64 -12.50 -38.11
C GLU A 694 16.91 -13.44 -36.94
N SER A 695 15.88 -13.69 -36.08
CA SER A 695 15.99 -14.59 -34.94
C SER A 695 16.16 -16.04 -35.39
N ILE A 696 15.42 -16.49 -36.42
CA ILE A 696 15.57 -17.81 -37.02
C ILE A 696 16.99 -17.99 -37.59
N ASP A 697 17.51 -16.99 -38.29
CA ASP A 697 18.87 -17.03 -38.86
C ASP A 697 19.96 -17.05 -37.77
N ALA A 698 19.76 -16.32 -36.68
CA ALA A 698 20.66 -16.34 -35.53
C ALA A 698 20.61 -17.64 -34.71
N ALA A 699 19.53 -18.41 -34.81
CA ALA A 699 19.34 -19.68 -34.10
C ALA A 699 19.95 -20.89 -34.86
N LYS A 700 20.32 -20.72 -36.12
CA LYS A 700 21.05 -21.75 -36.94
C LYS A 700 22.48 -21.89 -36.52
#